data_cc7073daf24d5e790b0bd27d908a2a63
#
_entry.id   cc7073daf24d5e790b0bd27d908a2a63
#
_cell.length_a   1.000
_cell.length_b   1.000
_cell.length_c   1.000
_cell.angle_alpha   90.00
_cell.angle_beta   90.00
_cell.angle_gamma   90.00
#
_symmetry.space_group_name_H-M   'P 1'
#
loop_
_entity.id
_entity.type
_entity.pdbx_description
1 polymer ?
#
loop_
_entity_poly.entity_id
_entity_poly.type
_entity_poly.pdbx_seq_one_letter_code
_entity_poly.pdbx_strand_id
1 'polypeptide(L)'
;MLRALIDLKPRDVPLRVALRNTAAVVLPLAIGVATGHVAAGLAVCSGALNTMFSDQPGPYRARLQRMLMAALAAGLAALLGVWVGHNTPALVIAGLLLGLGGGLLVALGPVAARVGLTSMILLVVSADMRLPVEQAPGVAALIFAGGLLQVLLALAAWPLQRYRPERFALADLMRQLAAIARQRPEASAAPPATQEVLDAMVMLHGEHRSRAIAVQSFRIIAELCDRVRLELLSLADAHTRLTDSQARPAIERVLERSAIVLEQLAHTMTVGEDPVAANASMTGFDDLVGALAQFQHDNADTRERRLVRVAVARAQGLGGQLRALIRNAHWASSRGEIQAQLAEAQLPAALRPAATWATLRANLDLSSVAFRHALRCGVCLALAIAFQRWQQIPHGFWIPMTTAIVLKPDFGGTFSFGALRVAGTFIGLLVATLLAHFAMDGAGIRMALLALFCLGFRLLTQVNYGIGVAFLTGMLVLLLSFEGMTPGEAVGARLQATVAGSALALIAYALWPTRERRHIRASLAQLLTAYREHLHNLLLGQMDRLSDSRAAARVARTNAQASIERLRGEPRSRRNLHELKLAESLLANGNRLIRATLLLEAVLRDGHPLPSLDALPAFADDADQALAELIACLRNGGTPAAATLRSAERKLSDALAALPDGSPTTAALADTIDRVTDSIGTLTHLLRPARPASTEAPAVHDGAQGAGG
;
A
#
# COMPACT_ATOMS: atom_id res chain seq x y z
N MET A 1 -17.83 12.73 2.31
CA MET A 1 -17.05 13.96 2.50
C MET A 1 -16.80 14.26 3.97
N LEU A 2 -17.84 14.44 4.82
CA LEU A 2 -17.68 14.62 6.28
C LEU A 2 -16.89 13.48 6.96
N ARG A 3 -17.03 12.21 6.54
CA ARG A 3 -16.25 11.09 7.07
C ARG A 3 -14.75 11.23 6.80
N ALA A 4 -14.33 11.76 5.66
CA ALA A 4 -12.90 11.97 5.35
C ALA A 4 -12.25 13.06 6.21
N LEU A 5 -13.03 14.02 6.73
CA LEU A 5 -12.57 15.05 7.67
C LEU A 5 -12.34 14.47 9.07
N ILE A 6 -13.06 13.41 9.43
CA ILE A 6 -13.11 12.83 10.78
C ILE A 6 -12.34 11.49 10.84
N ASP A 7 -12.00 10.90 9.67
CA ASP A 7 -11.32 9.62 9.60
C ASP A 7 -9.86 9.74 10.08
N LEU A 8 -9.64 9.33 11.31
CA LEU A 8 -8.33 9.32 11.95
C LEU A 8 -7.68 7.95 11.74
N LYS A 9 -6.64 7.91 10.92
CA LYS A 9 -5.86 6.68 10.71
C LYS A 9 -4.85 6.53 11.85
N PRO A 10 -4.90 5.44 12.64
CA PRO A 10 -3.88 5.18 13.63
C PRO A 10 -2.57 4.80 12.91
N ARG A 11 -1.68 5.76 12.75
CA ARG A 11 -0.30 5.50 12.28
C ARG A 11 0.65 6.26 13.19
N ASP A 12 1.41 5.51 14.00
CA ASP A 12 2.40 6.05 14.91
C ASP A 12 3.68 6.44 14.18
N VAL A 13 3.87 7.73 13.93
CA VAL A 13 5.20 8.26 13.62
C VAL A 13 5.96 8.35 14.96
N PRO A 14 7.11 7.67 15.10
CA PRO A 14 7.89 7.76 16.35
C PRO A 14 8.27 9.21 16.65
N LEU A 15 8.01 9.68 17.86
CA LEU A 15 8.27 11.05 18.30
C LEU A 15 9.72 11.49 18.00
N ARG A 16 10.70 10.60 18.20
CA ARG A 16 12.11 10.86 17.88
C ARG A 16 12.35 11.16 16.39
N VAL A 17 11.59 10.55 15.48
CA VAL A 17 11.69 10.85 14.04
C VAL A 17 11.10 12.22 13.74
N ALA A 18 9.98 12.57 14.36
CA ALA A 18 9.37 13.87 14.23
C ALA A 18 10.26 14.98 14.80
N LEU A 19 10.84 14.80 16.00
CA LEU A 19 11.79 15.74 16.62
C LEU A 19 13.04 15.96 15.75
N ARG A 20 13.64 14.87 15.26
CA ARG A 20 14.79 14.94 14.37
C ARG A 20 14.50 15.73 13.09
N ASN A 21 13.37 15.47 12.46
CA ASN A 21 12.96 16.17 11.25
C ASN A 21 12.66 17.66 11.53
N THR A 22 12.04 17.95 12.67
CA THR A 22 11.82 19.32 13.15
C THR A 22 13.15 20.07 13.38
N ALA A 23 14.11 19.41 14.02
CA ALA A 23 15.44 19.98 14.24
C ALA A 23 16.12 20.34 12.90
N ALA A 24 16.07 19.44 11.90
CA ALA A 24 16.67 19.69 10.58
C ALA A 24 16.07 20.91 9.87
N VAL A 25 14.80 21.21 10.11
CA VAL A 25 14.08 22.34 9.51
C VAL A 25 14.31 23.63 10.30
N VAL A 26 14.25 23.57 11.63
CA VAL A 26 14.24 24.76 12.50
C VAL A 26 15.65 25.28 12.78
N LEU A 27 16.65 24.41 12.99
CA LEU A 27 18.01 24.82 13.34
C LEU A 27 18.67 25.76 12.31
N PRO A 28 18.60 25.51 10.99
CA PRO A 28 19.20 26.44 10.01
C PRO A 28 18.60 27.83 10.07
N LEU A 29 17.29 27.94 10.26
CA LEU A 29 16.63 29.23 10.40
C LEU A 29 17.01 29.90 11.71
N ALA A 30 17.08 29.15 12.82
CA ALA A 30 17.53 29.72 14.11
C ALA A 30 18.95 30.29 14.01
N ILE A 31 19.85 29.55 13.35
CA ILE A 31 21.23 30.05 13.08
C ILE A 31 21.20 31.28 12.18
N GLY A 32 20.39 31.25 11.11
CA GLY A 32 20.25 32.40 10.20
C GLY A 32 19.75 33.66 10.91
N VAL A 33 18.78 33.52 11.81
CA VAL A 33 18.27 34.65 12.62
C VAL A 33 19.34 35.13 13.61
N ALA A 34 20.04 34.23 14.28
CA ALA A 34 21.08 34.58 15.25
C ALA A 34 22.31 35.26 14.60
N THR A 35 22.63 34.93 13.34
CA THR A 35 23.77 35.46 12.60
C THR A 35 23.42 36.62 11.66
N GLY A 36 22.14 37.02 11.59
CA GLY A 36 21.67 38.07 10.66
C GLY A 36 21.53 37.63 9.20
N HIS A 37 21.68 36.31 8.90
CA HIS A 37 21.59 35.77 7.55
C HIS A 37 20.27 35.00 7.35
N VAL A 38 19.13 35.65 7.62
CA VAL A 38 17.78 35.01 7.61
C VAL A 38 17.44 34.36 6.28
N ALA A 39 17.74 35.02 5.15
CA ALA A 39 17.47 34.51 3.81
C ALA A 39 18.21 33.19 3.52
N ALA A 40 19.48 33.08 3.93
CA ALA A 40 20.25 31.86 3.81
C ALA A 40 19.65 30.74 4.71
N GLY A 41 19.28 31.08 5.95
CA GLY A 41 18.60 30.15 6.87
C GLY A 41 17.28 29.61 6.31
N LEU A 42 16.47 30.46 5.67
CA LEU A 42 15.22 30.09 5.00
C LEU A 42 15.47 29.18 3.79
N ALA A 43 16.49 29.43 2.97
CA ALA A 43 16.83 28.57 1.84
C ALA A 43 17.24 27.17 2.31
N VAL A 44 18.09 27.05 3.33
CA VAL A 44 18.47 25.76 3.93
C VAL A 44 17.26 25.07 4.57
N CYS A 45 16.43 25.79 5.32
CA CYS A 45 15.18 25.32 5.91
C CYS A 45 14.25 24.73 4.82
N SER A 46 14.07 25.42 3.69
CA SER A 46 13.25 24.97 2.57
C SER A 46 13.76 23.65 1.95
N GLY A 47 15.07 23.50 1.81
CA GLY A 47 15.71 22.27 1.33
C GLY A 47 15.50 21.10 2.30
N ALA A 48 15.67 21.34 3.61
CA ALA A 48 15.44 20.33 4.64
C ALA A 48 13.96 19.88 4.68
N LEU A 49 13.03 20.85 4.67
CA LEU A 49 11.59 20.60 4.64
C LEU A 49 11.19 19.76 3.42
N ASN A 50 11.72 20.10 2.25
CA ASN A 50 11.42 19.42 1.01
C ASN A 50 11.91 17.94 1.01
N THR A 51 13.14 17.73 1.44
CA THR A 51 13.75 16.40 1.56
C THR A 51 13.06 15.55 2.62
N MET A 52 12.50 16.15 3.68
CA MET A 52 11.74 15.50 4.72
C MET A 52 10.53 14.71 4.16
N PHE A 53 9.88 15.17 3.09
CA PHE A 53 8.77 14.44 2.46
C PHE A 53 9.18 13.11 1.85
N SER A 54 10.47 12.94 1.51
CA SER A 54 11.05 11.69 0.99
C SER A 54 11.60 10.79 2.09
N ASP A 55 11.58 11.23 3.36
CA ASP A 55 11.99 10.46 4.53
C ASP A 55 10.93 9.42 4.91
N GLN A 56 11.04 8.22 4.32
CA GLN A 56 10.14 7.10 4.53
C GLN A 56 10.86 5.93 5.19
N PRO A 57 10.14 5.08 5.95
CA PRO A 57 10.68 3.83 6.45
C PRO A 57 11.28 2.98 5.32
N GLY A 58 12.32 2.23 5.62
CA GLY A 58 12.97 1.33 4.68
C GLY A 58 14.46 1.19 4.94
N PRO A 59 15.15 0.29 4.21
CA PRO A 59 16.59 0.08 4.32
C PRO A 59 17.36 1.38 4.22
N TYR A 60 18.36 1.58 5.06
CA TYR A 60 19.10 2.84 5.12
C TYR A 60 19.73 3.25 3.79
N ARG A 61 20.22 2.28 3.02
CA ARG A 61 20.79 2.52 1.69
C ARG A 61 19.75 3.04 0.70
N ALA A 62 18.60 2.40 0.63
CA ALA A 62 17.50 2.86 -0.23
C ALA A 62 16.95 4.21 0.24
N ARG A 63 16.90 4.43 1.56
CA ARG A 63 16.53 5.71 2.16
C ARG A 63 17.50 6.81 1.82
N LEU A 64 18.83 6.55 1.91
CA LEU A 64 19.89 7.47 1.46
C LEU A 64 19.68 7.87 -0.01
N GLN A 65 19.55 6.90 -0.91
CA GLN A 65 19.38 7.16 -2.33
C GLN A 65 18.14 8.01 -2.62
N ARG A 66 17.00 7.68 -2.01
CA ARG A 66 15.74 8.42 -2.19
C ARG A 66 15.85 9.86 -1.71
N MET A 67 16.39 10.07 -0.51
CA MET A 67 16.51 11.39 0.08
C MET A 67 17.58 12.23 -0.63
N LEU A 68 18.70 11.64 -1.06
CA LEU A 68 19.73 12.31 -1.83
C LEU A 68 19.22 12.73 -3.21
N MET A 69 18.46 11.86 -3.89
CA MET A 69 17.81 12.22 -5.16
C MET A 69 16.80 13.36 -4.97
N ALA A 70 16.03 13.33 -3.88
CA ALA A 70 15.10 14.42 -3.57
C ALA A 70 15.83 15.75 -3.30
N ALA A 71 16.93 15.73 -2.54
CA ALA A 71 17.74 16.91 -2.27
C ALA A 71 18.36 17.48 -3.55
N LEU A 72 18.90 16.62 -4.41
CA LEU A 72 19.47 17.01 -5.69
C LEU A 72 18.41 17.61 -6.64
N ALA A 73 17.27 16.94 -6.79
CA ALA A 73 16.16 17.40 -7.60
C ALA A 73 15.61 18.75 -7.09
N ALA A 74 15.59 18.92 -5.77
CA ALA A 74 15.21 20.16 -5.10
C ALA A 74 16.17 21.32 -5.46
N GLY A 75 17.47 21.10 -5.35
CA GLY A 75 18.48 22.08 -5.71
C GLY A 75 18.43 22.46 -7.20
N LEU A 76 18.28 21.45 -8.08
CA LEU A 76 18.18 21.70 -9.53
C LEU A 76 16.89 22.43 -9.90
N ALA A 77 15.77 22.12 -9.28
CA ALA A 77 14.51 22.81 -9.50
C ALA A 77 14.58 24.27 -9.03
N ALA A 78 15.25 24.53 -7.91
CA ALA A 78 15.47 25.87 -7.42
C ALA A 78 16.41 26.68 -8.32
N LEU A 79 17.51 26.07 -8.80
CA LEU A 79 18.42 26.68 -9.78
C LEU A 79 17.63 27.13 -11.03
N LEU A 80 16.84 26.23 -11.58
CA LEU A 80 16.01 26.50 -12.74
C LEU A 80 15.00 27.62 -12.44
N GLY A 81 14.35 27.57 -11.26
CA GLY A 81 13.35 28.56 -10.85
C GLY A 81 13.92 29.99 -10.80
N VAL A 82 15.06 30.20 -10.13
CA VAL A 82 15.72 31.50 -10.09
C VAL A 82 16.16 31.93 -11.49
N TRP A 83 16.72 31.01 -12.29
CA TRP A 83 17.24 31.32 -13.62
C TRP A 83 16.15 31.80 -14.57
N VAL A 84 14.99 31.14 -14.60
CA VAL A 84 13.88 31.49 -15.52
C VAL A 84 12.86 32.44 -14.89
N GLY A 85 13.01 32.78 -13.59
CA GLY A 85 12.02 33.55 -12.81
C GLY A 85 11.74 34.95 -13.35
N HIS A 86 12.72 35.57 -14.03
CA HIS A 86 12.57 36.87 -14.65
C HIS A 86 11.82 36.86 -15.99
N ASN A 87 11.80 35.73 -16.68
CA ASN A 87 11.19 35.57 -18.00
C ASN A 87 9.90 34.72 -17.90
N THR A 88 8.76 35.41 -17.97
CA THR A 88 7.45 34.71 -17.85
C THR A 88 7.24 33.60 -18.86
N PRO A 89 7.47 33.78 -20.18
CA PRO A 89 7.41 32.67 -21.15
C PRO A 89 8.31 31.49 -20.80
N ALA A 90 9.56 31.75 -20.43
CA ALA A 90 10.50 30.70 -20.04
C ALA A 90 10.04 29.95 -18.79
N LEU A 91 9.49 30.66 -17.80
CA LEU A 91 8.94 30.05 -16.57
C LEU A 91 7.71 29.19 -16.86
N VAL A 92 6.82 29.64 -17.74
CA VAL A 92 5.63 28.86 -18.16
C VAL A 92 6.05 27.57 -18.89
N ILE A 93 7.05 27.65 -19.78
CA ILE A 93 7.59 26.48 -20.47
C ILE A 93 8.28 25.52 -19.48
N ALA A 94 9.09 26.05 -18.57
CA ALA A 94 9.75 25.25 -17.52
C ALA A 94 8.71 24.56 -16.62
N GLY A 95 7.63 25.28 -16.26
CA GLY A 95 6.51 24.73 -15.50
C GLY A 95 5.78 23.61 -16.27
N LEU A 96 5.54 23.80 -17.57
CA LEU A 96 4.96 22.77 -18.44
C LEU A 96 5.83 21.51 -18.44
N LEU A 97 7.12 21.65 -18.74
CA LEU A 97 8.05 20.53 -18.88
C LEU A 97 8.29 19.82 -17.56
N LEU A 98 8.50 20.56 -16.47
CA LEU A 98 8.71 19.97 -15.15
C LEU A 98 7.42 19.35 -14.60
N GLY A 99 6.26 19.92 -14.91
CA GLY A 99 4.95 19.35 -14.60
C GLY A 99 4.68 18.05 -15.35
N LEU A 100 5.04 17.99 -16.64
CA LEU A 100 4.98 16.76 -17.43
C LEU A 100 5.92 15.69 -16.90
N GLY A 101 7.20 16.02 -16.71
CA GLY A 101 8.20 15.09 -16.18
C GLY A 101 7.87 14.62 -14.77
N GLY A 102 7.59 15.56 -13.87
CA GLY A 102 7.26 15.28 -12.48
C GLY A 102 5.97 14.46 -12.32
N GLY A 103 4.95 14.76 -13.15
CA GLY A 103 3.71 14.00 -13.18
C GLY A 103 3.90 12.58 -13.72
N LEU A 104 4.79 12.38 -14.71
CA LEU A 104 5.09 11.05 -15.27
C LEU A 104 5.83 10.15 -14.27
N LEU A 105 6.56 10.72 -13.30
CA LEU A 105 7.21 9.94 -12.25
C LEU A 105 6.23 9.12 -11.39
N VAL A 106 4.92 9.39 -11.46
CA VAL A 106 3.88 8.53 -10.85
C VAL A 106 3.96 7.10 -11.38
N ALA A 107 4.39 6.89 -12.63
CA ALA A 107 4.59 5.55 -13.21
C ALA A 107 5.67 4.73 -12.49
N LEU A 108 6.63 5.39 -11.84
CA LEU A 108 7.70 4.75 -11.07
C LEU A 108 7.34 4.54 -9.59
N GLY A 109 6.12 4.88 -9.20
CA GLY A 109 5.59 4.67 -7.86
C GLY A 109 5.58 5.92 -6.96
N PRO A 110 5.08 5.80 -5.72
CA PRO A 110 4.77 6.93 -4.85
C PRO A 110 5.98 7.73 -4.39
N VAL A 111 7.16 7.11 -4.36
CA VAL A 111 8.42 7.78 -3.97
C VAL A 111 8.87 8.75 -5.07
N ALA A 112 8.94 8.27 -6.31
CA ALA A 112 9.32 9.09 -7.46
C ALA A 112 8.29 10.21 -7.72
N ALA A 113 6.99 9.93 -7.54
CA ALA A 113 5.92 10.92 -7.64
C ALA A 113 6.11 12.09 -6.66
N ARG A 114 6.60 11.83 -5.44
CA ARG A 114 6.90 12.90 -4.46
C ARG A 114 8.07 13.77 -4.89
N VAL A 115 9.13 13.16 -5.42
CA VAL A 115 10.28 13.93 -5.96
C VAL A 115 9.79 14.86 -7.08
N GLY A 116 8.95 14.37 -7.99
CA GLY A 116 8.34 15.20 -9.03
C GLY A 116 7.51 16.36 -8.46
N LEU A 117 6.63 16.07 -7.50
CA LEU A 117 5.81 17.11 -6.85
C LEU A 117 6.66 18.17 -6.15
N THR A 118 7.66 17.74 -5.36
CA THR A 118 8.49 18.67 -4.61
C THR A 118 9.38 19.52 -5.53
N SER A 119 9.81 18.99 -6.67
CA SER A 119 10.53 19.76 -7.69
C SER A 119 9.64 20.83 -8.34
N MET A 120 8.37 20.50 -8.65
CA MET A 120 7.40 21.50 -9.15
C MET A 120 7.19 22.63 -8.14
N ILE A 121 7.09 22.32 -6.85
CA ILE A 121 6.94 23.32 -5.77
C ILE A 121 8.15 24.22 -5.72
N LEU A 122 9.36 23.67 -5.72
CA LEU A 122 10.58 24.49 -5.61
C LEU A 122 10.85 25.33 -6.84
N LEU A 123 10.55 24.86 -8.05
CA LEU A 123 10.59 25.67 -9.25
C LEU A 123 9.80 26.98 -9.05
N VAL A 124 8.54 26.84 -8.60
CA VAL A 124 7.63 27.98 -8.52
C VAL A 124 7.99 28.90 -7.36
N VAL A 125 8.35 28.35 -6.20
CA VAL A 125 8.79 29.15 -5.04
C VAL A 125 10.05 29.93 -5.34
N SER A 126 11.07 29.28 -5.93
CA SER A 126 12.34 29.93 -6.25
C SER A 126 12.21 30.96 -7.38
N ALA A 127 11.32 30.76 -8.33
CA ALA A 127 11.03 31.70 -9.40
C ALA A 127 10.35 33.00 -8.88
N ASP A 128 9.63 32.93 -7.77
CA ASP A 128 8.94 34.06 -7.18
C ASP A 128 9.89 34.97 -6.34
N MET A 129 11.03 34.43 -5.94
CA MET A 129 12.07 35.19 -5.20
C MET A 129 12.65 36.35 -6.04
N ARG A 130 12.58 36.29 -7.37
CA ARG A 130 13.08 37.29 -8.34
C ARG A 130 14.53 37.78 -8.06
N LEU A 131 15.35 36.83 -7.58
CA LEU A 131 16.75 37.09 -7.27
C LEU A 131 17.59 37.23 -8.56
N PRO A 132 18.67 37.99 -8.57
CA PRO A 132 19.61 38.07 -9.70
C PRO A 132 20.09 36.68 -10.12
N VAL A 133 20.24 36.47 -11.43
CA VAL A 133 20.61 35.16 -11.99
C VAL A 133 21.95 34.65 -11.44
N GLU A 134 22.87 35.55 -11.11
CA GLU A 134 24.16 35.22 -10.51
C GLU A 134 24.02 34.54 -9.13
N GLN A 135 22.92 34.77 -8.44
CA GLN A 135 22.66 34.19 -7.12
C GLN A 135 22.02 32.77 -7.24
N ALA A 136 21.57 32.36 -8.43
CA ALA A 136 20.91 31.06 -8.63
C ALA A 136 21.75 29.86 -8.14
N PRO A 137 23.06 29.76 -8.43
CA PRO A 137 23.88 28.67 -7.89
C PRO A 137 23.98 28.69 -6.38
N GLY A 138 24.07 29.87 -5.75
CA GLY A 138 24.13 30.02 -4.30
C GLY A 138 22.84 29.54 -3.62
N VAL A 139 21.68 29.95 -4.13
CA VAL A 139 20.37 29.49 -3.61
C VAL A 139 20.22 28.00 -3.77
N ALA A 140 20.55 27.44 -4.94
CA ALA A 140 20.50 26.01 -5.21
C ALA A 140 21.40 25.21 -4.26
N ALA A 141 22.63 25.71 -4.01
CA ALA A 141 23.59 25.11 -3.07
C ALA A 141 23.04 25.12 -1.64
N LEU A 142 22.43 26.22 -1.18
CA LEU A 142 21.83 26.32 0.15
C LEU A 142 20.63 25.36 0.31
N ILE A 143 19.75 25.28 -0.68
CA ILE A 143 18.62 24.34 -0.68
C ILE A 143 19.13 22.89 -0.68
N PHE A 144 20.14 22.57 -1.51
CA PHE A 144 20.77 21.26 -1.51
C PHE A 144 21.43 20.93 -0.17
N ALA A 145 22.14 21.89 0.43
CA ALA A 145 22.76 21.75 1.76
C ALA A 145 21.72 21.45 2.86
N GLY A 146 20.56 22.11 2.81
CA GLY A 146 19.43 21.80 3.68
C GLY A 146 18.92 20.38 3.50
N GLY A 147 18.81 19.92 2.25
CA GLY A 147 18.49 18.53 1.93
C GLY A 147 19.54 17.56 2.48
N LEU A 148 20.83 17.86 2.34
CA LEU A 148 21.93 17.04 2.91
C LEU A 148 21.88 17.02 4.43
N LEU A 149 21.59 18.12 5.10
CA LEU A 149 21.40 18.15 6.55
C LEU A 149 20.30 17.19 6.99
N GLN A 150 19.17 17.21 6.29
CA GLN A 150 18.06 16.27 6.54
C GLN A 150 18.48 14.81 6.32
N VAL A 151 19.29 14.53 5.26
CA VAL A 151 19.85 13.19 4.99
C VAL A 151 20.77 12.76 6.13
N LEU A 152 21.70 13.61 6.54
CA LEU A 152 22.67 13.31 7.60
C LEU A 152 21.96 13.00 8.92
N LEU A 153 21.01 13.84 9.34
CA LEU A 153 20.24 13.60 10.54
C LEU A 153 19.36 12.34 10.43
N ALA A 154 18.77 12.07 9.27
CA ALA A 154 17.96 10.89 9.05
C ALA A 154 18.76 9.59 9.14
N LEU A 155 20.04 9.63 8.80
CA LEU A 155 20.94 8.47 8.74
C LEU A 155 21.97 8.42 9.88
N ALA A 156 21.97 9.38 10.78
CA ALA A 156 22.95 9.47 11.87
C ALA A 156 23.03 8.19 12.73
N ALA A 157 21.91 7.47 12.89
CA ALA A 157 21.87 6.22 13.63
C ALA A 157 22.26 4.98 12.78
N TRP A 158 22.52 5.13 11.47
CA TRP A 158 22.82 4.00 10.58
C TRP A 158 24.01 3.13 11.05
N PRO A 159 25.16 3.69 11.42
CA PRO A 159 26.28 2.88 11.87
C PRO A 159 25.97 2.05 13.10
N LEU A 160 25.07 2.54 13.98
CA LEU A 160 24.72 1.89 15.24
C LEU A 160 23.52 0.92 15.14
N GLN A 161 22.69 1.04 14.11
CA GLN A 161 21.41 0.31 14.01
C GLN A 161 21.07 -0.03 12.55
N ARG A 162 22.02 -0.64 11.83
CA ARG A 162 21.96 -0.85 10.38
C ARG A 162 20.71 -1.58 9.90
N TYR A 163 20.28 -2.65 10.59
CA TYR A 163 19.16 -3.52 10.20
C TYR A 163 17.87 -3.26 11.00
N ARG A 164 17.79 -2.14 11.69
CA ARG A 164 16.61 -1.83 12.49
C ARG A 164 15.33 -1.73 11.67
N PRO A 165 15.29 -1.10 10.46
CA PRO A 165 14.09 -1.04 9.65
C PRO A 165 13.57 -2.42 9.26
N GLU A 166 14.48 -3.35 8.90
CA GLU A 166 14.16 -4.71 8.51
C GLU A 166 13.58 -5.50 9.68
N ARG A 167 14.19 -5.40 10.85
CA ARG A 167 13.69 -6.03 12.08
C ARG A 167 12.32 -5.54 12.47
N PHE A 168 12.06 -4.23 12.36
CA PHE A 168 10.75 -3.66 12.66
C PHE A 168 9.68 -4.11 11.64
N ALA A 169 10.00 -4.19 10.36
CA ALA A 169 9.08 -4.69 9.35
C ALA A 169 8.69 -6.15 9.60
N LEU A 170 9.66 -7.00 9.98
CA LEU A 170 9.40 -8.40 10.35
C LEU A 170 8.62 -8.51 11.66
N ALA A 171 8.91 -7.65 12.64
CA ALA A 171 8.14 -7.60 13.89
C ALA A 171 6.67 -7.23 13.62
N ASP A 172 6.41 -6.25 12.76
CA ASP A 172 5.06 -5.86 12.40
C ASP A 172 4.33 -6.98 11.66
N LEU A 173 5.02 -7.68 10.75
CA LEU A 173 4.49 -8.88 10.09
C LEU A 173 4.11 -9.96 11.10
N MET A 174 4.98 -10.26 12.09
CA MET A 174 4.71 -11.26 13.11
C MET A 174 3.52 -10.87 14.00
N ARG A 175 3.37 -9.58 14.37
CA ARG A 175 2.18 -9.08 15.10
C ARG A 175 0.89 -9.26 14.30
N GLN A 176 0.93 -9.00 12.98
CA GLN A 176 -0.22 -9.24 12.11
C GLN A 176 -0.59 -10.74 12.04
N LEU A 177 0.42 -11.62 11.97
CA LEU A 177 0.19 -13.05 12.01
C LEU A 177 -0.40 -13.51 13.34
N ALA A 178 0.05 -12.96 14.46
CA ALA A 178 -0.54 -13.21 15.77
C ALA A 178 -2.02 -12.75 15.85
N ALA A 179 -2.32 -11.59 15.27
CA ALA A 179 -3.70 -11.11 15.17
C ALA A 179 -4.58 -12.04 14.32
N ILE A 180 -4.06 -12.59 13.21
CA ILE A 180 -4.77 -13.58 12.39
C ILE A 180 -5.11 -14.81 13.21
N ALA A 181 -4.16 -15.31 14.00
CA ALA A 181 -4.37 -16.49 14.83
C ALA A 181 -5.51 -16.29 15.85
N ARG A 182 -5.71 -15.06 16.36
CA ARG A 182 -6.77 -14.72 17.32
C ARG A 182 -8.11 -14.34 16.68
N GLN A 183 -8.09 -13.53 15.60
CA GLN A 183 -9.30 -12.89 15.05
C GLN A 183 -10.12 -13.81 14.13
N ARG A 184 -9.54 -14.92 13.64
CA ARG A 184 -10.25 -15.90 12.79
C ARG A 184 -11.02 -15.27 11.64
N PRO A 185 -10.34 -14.82 10.59
CA PRO A 185 -10.91 -13.99 9.53
C PRO A 185 -12.09 -14.66 8.83
N GLU A 186 -13.12 -13.86 8.52
CA GLU A 186 -14.30 -14.30 7.77
C GLU A 186 -13.94 -14.87 6.40
N ALA A 187 -14.73 -15.84 5.92
CA ALA A 187 -14.49 -16.57 4.67
C ALA A 187 -14.48 -15.64 3.42
N SER A 188 -15.21 -14.53 3.46
CA SER A 188 -15.29 -13.56 2.34
C SER A 188 -14.20 -12.50 2.34
N ALA A 189 -13.47 -12.32 3.45
CA ALA A 189 -12.40 -11.33 3.55
C ALA A 189 -11.17 -11.76 2.73
N ALA A 190 -10.41 -10.77 2.24
CA ALA A 190 -9.11 -11.04 1.64
C ALA A 190 -8.18 -11.74 2.65
N PRO A 191 -7.27 -12.64 2.20
CA PRO A 191 -6.29 -13.23 3.10
C PRO A 191 -5.50 -12.12 3.80
N PRO A 192 -5.54 -12.03 5.14
CA PRO A 192 -4.89 -10.94 5.88
C PRO A 192 -3.36 -11.03 5.81
N ALA A 193 -2.68 -9.99 6.27
CA ALA A 193 -1.21 -9.83 6.25
C ALA A 193 -0.55 -9.99 4.87
N THR A 194 -1.31 -9.87 3.77
CA THR A 194 -0.72 -9.98 2.43
C THR A 194 0.09 -8.75 2.08
N GLN A 195 -0.40 -7.56 2.44
CA GLN A 195 0.32 -6.31 2.16
C GLN A 195 1.58 -6.21 3.02
N GLU A 196 1.50 -6.59 4.28
CA GLU A 196 2.61 -6.60 5.22
C GLU A 196 3.71 -7.57 4.79
N VAL A 197 3.33 -8.76 4.27
CA VAL A 197 4.29 -9.71 3.67
C VAL A 197 4.96 -9.09 2.44
N LEU A 198 4.20 -8.45 1.56
CA LEU A 198 4.75 -7.76 0.39
C LEU A 198 5.67 -6.62 0.79
N ASP A 199 5.28 -5.81 1.77
CA ASP A 199 6.07 -4.68 2.25
C ASP A 199 7.38 -5.17 2.90
N ALA A 200 7.33 -6.23 3.70
CA ALA A 200 8.53 -6.86 4.26
C ALA A 200 9.43 -7.43 3.17
N MET A 201 8.88 -8.15 2.20
CA MET A 201 9.64 -8.67 1.06
C MET A 201 10.24 -7.56 0.20
N VAL A 202 9.50 -6.49 -0.10
CA VAL A 202 10.01 -5.33 -0.86
C VAL A 202 11.14 -4.65 -0.10
N MET A 203 11.03 -4.50 1.22
CA MET A 203 12.11 -3.97 2.05
C MET A 203 13.39 -4.81 1.95
N LEU A 204 13.25 -6.12 1.99
CA LEU A 204 14.37 -7.05 1.92
C LEU A 204 14.92 -7.22 0.49
N HIS A 205 14.12 -6.97 -0.55
CA HIS A 205 14.52 -7.08 -1.96
C HIS A 205 15.48 -5.97 -2.40
N GLY A 206 15.49 -4.81 -1.75
CA GLY A 206 16.46 -3.74 -2.04
C GLY A 206 17.91 -4.14 -1.80
N GLU A 207 18.14 -5.21 -1.05
CA GLU A 207 19.45 -5.76 -0.68
C GLU A 207 19.81 -7.08 -1.42
N HIS A 208 19.20 -7.35 -2.57
CA HIS A 208 19.33 -8.62 -3.33
C HIS A 208 20.77 -9.12 -3.61
N ARG A 209 21.77 -8.29 -3.39
CA ARG A 209 23.18 -8.63 -3.65
C ARG A 209 24.05 -8.75 -2.40
N SER A 210 23.49 -8.49 -1.23
CA SER A 210 24.22 -8.73 0.01
C SER A 210 24.24 -10.23 0.30
N ARG A 211 25.43 -10.83 0.32
CA ARG A 211 25.66 -12.19 0.81
C ARG A 211 25.77 -12.24 2.34
N ALA A 212 25.43 -11.16 3.02
CA ALA A 212 25.48 -11.08 4.47
C ALA A 212 24.54 -12.08 5.11
N ILE A 213 25.02 -12.83 6.09
CA ILE A 213 24.28 -13.86 6.83
C ILE A 213 23.01 -13.26 7.44
N ALA A 214 23.06 -12.03 7.97
CA ALA A 214 21.91 -11.34 8.54
C ALA A 214 20.81 -11.08 7.52
N VAL A 215 21.12 -10.60 6.31
CA VAL A 215 20.15 -10.34 5.24
C VAL A 215 19.54 -11.65 4.75
N GLN A 216 20.31 -12.71 4.67
CA GLN A 216 19.83 -14.03 4.32
C GLN A 216 18.88 -14.58 5.39
N SER A 217 19.20 -14.39 6.68
CA SER A 217 18.32 -14.77 7.80
C SER A 217 17.01 -14.00 7.78
N PHE A 218 17.01 -12.69 7.49
CA PHE A 218 15.78 -11.90 7.37
C PHE A 218 14.90 -12.37 6.21
N ARG A 219 15.49 -12.78 5.08
CA ARG A 219 14.72 -13.37 3.96
C ARG A 219 14.08 -14.69 4.35
N ILE A 220 14.87 -15.57 4.97
CA ILE A 220 14.35 -16.85 5.46
C ILE A 220 13.20 -16.61 6.45
N ILE A 221 13.35 -15.65 7.37
CA ILE A 221 12.28 -15.27 8.30
C ILE A 221 11.03 -14.80 7.55
N ALA A 222 11.15 -13.94 6.53
CA ALA A 222 10.01 -13.48 5.75
C ALA A 222 9.32 -14.62 4.99
N GLU A 223 10.08 -15.55 4.41
CA GLU A 223 9.55 -16.74 3.76
C GLU A 223 8.86 -17.69 4.75
N LEU A 224 9.43 -17.88 5.93
CA LEU A 224 8.83 -18.67 7.00
C LEU A 224 7.53 -18.01 7.50
N CYS A 225 7.49 -16.69 7.65
CA CYS A 225 6.27 -15.96 7.99
C CYS A 225 5.15 -16.16 6.96
N ASP A 226 5.49 -16.23 5.66
CA ASP A 226 4.49 -16.52 4.64
C ASP A 226 3.97 -17.97 4.73
N ARG A 227 4.82 -18.93 5.09
CA ARG A 227 4.38 -20.31 5.36
C ARG A 227 3.50 -20.38 6.61
N VAL A 228 3.93 -19.76 7.72
CA VAL A 228 3.10 -19.66 8.95
C VAL A 228 1.74 -19.05 8.64
N ARG A 229 1.69 -18.00 7.79
CA ARG A 229 0.42 -17.41 7.35
C ARG A 229 -0.51 -18.44 6.70
N LEU A 230 0.01 -19.27 5.81
CA LEU A 230 -0.77 -20.32 5.14
C LEU A 230 -1.33 -21.34 6.14
N GLU A 231 -0.48 -21.79 7.08
CA GLU A 231 -0.90 -22.73 8.12
C GLU A 231 -1.98 -22.14 9.03
N LEU A 232 -1.81 -20.90 9.50
CA LEU A 232 -2.79 -20.21 10.33
C LEU A 232 -4.12 -20.02 9.61
N LEU A 233 -4.11 -19.64 8.32
CA LEU A 233 -5.33 -19.49 7.53
C LEU A 233 -6.03 -20.83 7.30
N SER A 234 -5.26 -21.89 7.07
CA SER A 234 -5.79 -23.24 6.90
C SER A 234 -6.44 -23.77 8.20
N LEU A 235 -5.80 -23.54 9.35
CA LEU A 235 -6.36 -23.90 10.65
C LEU A 235 -7.60 -23.06 11.00
N ALA A 236 -7.60 -21.77 10.68
CA ALA A 236 -8.76 -20.90 10.87
C ALA A 236 -9.95 -21.31 9.99
N ASP A 237 -9.69 -21.75 8.75
CA ASP A 237 -10.74 -22.30 7.89
C ASP A 237 -11.29 -23.63 8.45
N ALA A 238 -10.42 -24.54 8.89
CA ALA A 238 -10.83 -25.78 9.53
C ALA A 238 -11.66 -25.53 10.80
N HIS A 239 -11.24 -24.59 11.65
CA HIS A 239 -11.98 -24.16 12.83
C HIS A 239 -13.40 -23.64 12.49
N THR A 240 -13.54 -22.87 11.41
CA THR A 240 -14.83 -22.31 10.98
C THR A 240 -15.78 -23.42 10.49
N ARG A 241 -15.22 -24.47 9.87
CA ARG A 241 -16.00 -25.59 9.27
C ARG A 241 -16.37 -26.69 10.27
N LEU A 242 -15.65 -26.76 11.38
CA LEU A 242 -15.89 -27.72 12.48
C LEU A 242 -16.78 -27.06 13.58
N THR A 243 -17.90 -26.43 13.20
CA THR A 243 -18.71 -25.59 14.10
C THR A 243 -19.22 -26.37 15.32
N ASP A 244 -19.68 -27.62 15.12
CA ASP A 244 -20.27 -28.43 16.17
C ASP A 244 -19.32 -29.55 16.68
N SER A 245 -18.05 -29.51 16.25
CA SER A 245 -17.04 -30.50 16.59
C SER A 245 -16.38 -30.24 17.96
N GLN A 246 -16.16 -31.31 18.73
CA GLN A 246 -15.37 -31.28 19.94
C GLN A 246 -13.87 -30.98 19.67
N ALA A 247 -13.39 -31.13 18.44
CA ALA A 247 -12.04 -30.79 18.03
C ALA A 247 -11.79 -29.27 17.95
N ARG A 248 -12.85 -28.46 17.83
CA ARG A 248 -12.76 -27.00 17.70
C ARG A 248 -11.98 -26.32 18.82
N PRO A 249 -12.21 -26.58 20.14
CA PRO A 249 -11.44 -26.01 21.23
C PRO A 249 -9.96 -26.41 21.20
N ALA A 250 -9.62 -27.58 20.64
CA ALA A 250 -8.24 -28.00 20.49
C ALA A 250 -7.50 -27.18 19.44
N ILE A 251 -8.16 -26.89 18.31
CA ILE A 251 -7.63 -25.96 17.27
C ILE A 251 -7.45 -24.56 17.88
N GLU A 252 -8.39 -24.08 18.66
CA GLU A 252 -8.30 -22.77 19.33
C GLU A 252 -7.06 -22.65 20.21
N ARG A 253 -6.75 -23.68 20.98
CA ARG A 253 -5.56 -23.73 21.84
C ARG A 253 -4.25 -23.69 21.05
N VAL A 254 -4.20 -24.37 19.89
CA VAL A 254 -3.05 -24.33 18.98
C VAL A 254 -2.87 -22.94 18.39
N LEU A 255 -3.97 -22.31 17.93
CA LEU A 255 -3.94 -20.95 17.35
C LEU A 255 -3.51 -19.92 18.40
N GLU A 256 -4.05 -19.97 19.62
CA GLU A 256 -3.68 -19.04 20.71
C GLU A 256 -2.21 -19.20 21.12
N ARG A 257 -1.72 -20.44 21.25
CA ARG A 257 -0.31 -20.69 21.56
C ARG A 257 0.59 -20.14 20.44
N SER A 258 0.20 -20.30 19.18
CA SER A 258 0.93 -19.76 18.04
C SER A 258 0.97 -18.22 18.05
N ALA A 259 -0.13 -17.58 18.43
CA ALA A 259 -0.18 -16.12 18.58
C ALA A 259 0.80 -15.62 19.65
N ILE A 260 0.86 -16.29 20.80
CA ILE A 260 1.81 -15.94 21.88
C ILE A 260 3.27 -16.06 21.39
N VAL A 261 3.62 -17.15 20.70
CA VAL A 261 4.97 -17.34 20.14
C VAL A 261 5.32 -16.25 19.16
N LEU A 262 4.40 -15.89 18.25
CA LEU A 262 4.60 -14.84 17.24
C LEU A 262 4.75 -13.46 17.88
N GLU A 263 4.03 -13.15 18.96
CA GLU A 263 4.20 -11.89 19.70
C GLU A 263 5.55 -11.80 20.39
N GLN A 264 6.00 -12.90 21.01
CA GLN A 264 7.33 -12.95 21.63
C GLN A 264 8.44 -12.79 20.58
N LEU A 265 8.28 -13.40 19.40
CA LEU A 265 9.21 -13.21 18.28
C LEU A 265 9.19 -11.76 17.78
N ALA A 266 8.03 -11.13 17.67
CA ALA A 266 7.91 -9.73 17.29
C ALA A 266 8.61 -8.81 18.30
N HIS A 267 8.46 -9.09 19.59
CA HIS A 267 9.18 -8.37 20.65
C HIS A 267 10.70 -8.55 20.50
N THR A 268 11.16 -9.79 20.34
CA THR A 268 12.57 -10.13 20.11
C THR A 268 13.16 -9.36 18.90
N MET A 269 12.44 -9.33 17.76
CA MET A 269 12.86 -8.56 16.59
C MET A 269 12.93 -7.05 16.89
N THR A 270 12.02 -6.53 17.69
CA THR A 270 11.97 -5.09 18.03
C THR A 270 13.15 -4.69 18.94
N VAL A 271 13.44 -5.48 19.97
CA VAL A 271 14.50 -5.21 20.96
C VAL A 271 15.86 -5.64 20.42
N GLY A 272 15.93 -6.72 19.63
CA GLY A 272 17.16 -7.29 19.08
C GLY A 272 17.87 -8.24 20.05
N GLU A 273 17.13 -8.79 21.01
CA GLU A 273 17.61 -9.80 21.95
C GLU A 273 17.47 -11.23 21.41
N ASP A 274 17.96 -12.21 22.14
CA ASP A 274 17.77 -13.63 21.80
C ASP A 274 16.32 -14.07 22.05
N PRO A 275 15.75 -14.99 21.23
CA PRO A 275 14.36 -15.40 21.29
C PRO A 275 14.05 -16.39 22.42
N VAL A 276 14.55 -16.13 23.64
CA VAL A 276 14.41 -17.02 24.81
C VAL A 276 12.95 -17.18 25.22
N ALA A 277 12.20 -16.08 25.29
CA ALA A 277 10.79 -16.08 25.67
C ALA A 277 9.92 -16.83 24.62
N ALA A 278 10.20 -16.63 23.32
CA ALA A 278 9.51 -17.35 22.26
C ALA A 278 9.78 -18.87 22.32
N ASN A 279 11.02 -19.25 22.61
CA ASN A 279 11.38 -20.65 22.78
C ASN A 279 10.69 -21.29 24.01
N ALA A 280 10.62 -20.58 25.13
CA ALA A 280 9.88 -21.03 26.31
C ALA A 280 8.37 -21.21 26.00
N SER A 281 7.79 -20.33 25.19
CA SER A 281 6.39 -20.42 24.78
C SER A 281 6.09 -21.59 23.84
N MET A 282 7.11 -22.21 23.22
CA MET A 282 6.96 -23.45 22.42
C MET A 282 6.84 -24.72 23.26
N THR A 283 7.17 -24.66 24.57
CA THR A 283 7.06 -25.82 25.47
C THR A 283 5.60 -26.25 25.54
N GLY A 284 5.34 -27.55 25.37
CA GLY A 284 3.99 -28.13 25.38
C GLY A 284 3.19 -27.90 24.07
N PHE A 285 3.79 -27.35 23.01
CA PHE A 285 3.09 -27.18 21.74
C PHE A 285 2.74 -28.53 21.10
N ASP A 286 3.64 -29.50 21.18
CA ASP A 286 3.42 -30.85 20.63
C ASP A 286 2.32 -31.58 21.42
N ASP A 287 2.15 -31.32 22.71
CA ASP A 287 1.06 -31.88 23.53
C ASP A 287 -0.30 -31.35 23.07
N LEU A 288 -0.37 -30.06 22.69
CA LEU A 288 -1.60 -29.48 22.11
C LEU A 288 -1.94 -30.11 20.76
N VAL A 289 -0.94 -30.39 19.93
CA VAL A 289 -1.14 -31.09 18.65
C VAL A 289 -1.55 -32.54 18.87
N GLY A 290 -0.96 -33.22 19.86
CA GLY A 290 -1.32 -34.55 20.29
C GLY A 290 -2.78 -34.64 20.78
N ALA A 291 -3.21 -33.64 21.57
CA ALA A 291 -4.61 -33.57 22.02
C ALA A 291 -5.60 -33.36 20.85
N LEU A 292 -5.21 -32.58 19.82
CA LEU A 292 -6.01 -32.45 18.61
C LEU A 292 -6.07 -33.76 17.82
N ALA A 293 -4.97 -34.53 17.79
CA ALA A 293 -4.89 -35.80 17.06
C ALA A 293 -5.80 -36.90 17.66
N GLN A 294 -6.14 -36.84 18.94
CA GLN A 294 -7.06 -37.79 19.56
C GLN A 294 -8.42 -37.79 18.90
N PHE A 295 -8.92 -36.63 18.46
CA PHE A 295 -10.21 -36.51 17.76
C PHE A 295 -10.24 -37.12 16.36
N GLN A 296 -9.11 -37.60 15.80
CA GLN A 296 -9.10 -38.33 14.52
C GLN A 296 -9.76 -39.70 14.63
N HIS A 297 -9.72 -40.33 15.80
CA HIS A 297 -10.23 -41.67 16.00
C HIS A 297 -11.67 -41.70 16.53
N ASP A 298 -12.09 -40.61 17.21
CA ASP A 298 -13.34 -40.58 17.95
C ASP A 298 -14.57 -40.21 17.09
N ASN A 299 -14.37 -39.67 15.88
CA ASN A 299 -15.44 -39.16 15.05
C ASN A 299 -16.02 -40.23 14.08
N ALA A 300 -17.35 -40.45 14.13
CA ALA A 300 -18.07 -41.29 13.25
C ALA A 300 -18.26 -40.70 11.83
N ASP A 301 -18.31 -39.36 11.70
CA ASP A 301 -18.46 -38.69 10.42
C ASP A 301 -17.16 -38.68 9.62
N THR A 302 -17.17 -39.26 8.44
CA THR A 302 -16.02 -39.32 7.52
C THR A 302 -15.54 -37.95 7.07
N ARG A 303 -16.43 -36.96 6.93
CA ARG A 303 -16.08 -35.59 6.54
C ARG A 303 -15.35 -34.87 7.67
N GLU A 304 -15.87 -34.95 8.86
CA GLU A 304 -15.28 -34.35 10.05
C GLU A 304 -13.91 -34.96 10.35
N ARG A 305 -13.79 -36.30 10.30
CA ARG A 305 -12.51 -37.00 10.47
C ARG A 305 -11.45 -36.55 9.48
N ARG A 306 -11.82 -36.33 8.20
CA ARG A 306 -10.90 -35.77 7.19
C ARG A 306 -10.44 -34.39 7.53
N LEU A 307 -11.34 -33.48 7.96
CA LEU A 307 -11.01 -32.13 8.34
C LEU A 307 -10.08 -32.06 9.56
N VAL A 308 -10.34 -32.87 10.59
CA VAL A 308 -9.50 -33.01 11.78
C VAL A 308 -8.11 -33.53 11.41
N ARG A 309 -8.00 -34.54 10.55
CA ARG A 309 -6.71 -35.07 10.06
C ARG A 309 -5.87 -33.96 9.38
N VAL A 310 -6.51 -33.19 8.53
CA VAL A 310 -5.84 -32.04 7.88
C VAL A 310 -5.43 -30.99 8.89
N ALA A 311 -6.30 -30.67 9.85
CA ALA A 311 -5.99 -29.71 10.91
C ALA A 311 -4.77 -30.15 11.75
N VAL A 312 -4.67 -31.44 12.08
CA VAL A 312 -3.49 -32.01 12.77
C VAL A 312 -2.22 -31.86 11.95
N ALA A 313 -2.24 -32.23 10.66
CA ALA A 313 -1.08 -32.07 9.80
C ALA A 313 -0.65 -30.58 9.70
N ARG A 314 -1.64 -29.64 9.62
CA ARG A 314 -1.35 -28.20 9.60
C ARG A 314 -0.78 -27.70 10.93
N ALA A 315 -1.29 -28.18 12.07
CA ALA A 315 -0.76 -27.84 13.39
C ALA A 315 0.69 -28.34 13.57
N GLN A 316 1.00 -29.54 13.09
CA GLN A 316 2.37 -30.07 13.08
C GLN A 316 3.30 -29.22 12.20
N GLY A 317 2.89 -28.89 10.95
CA GLY A 317 3.61 -28.02 10.06
C GLY A 317 3.87 -26.66 10.68
N LEU A 318 2.84 -26.04 11.29
CA LEU A 318 2.95 -24.78 12.00
C LEU A 318 3.98 -24.83 13.13
N GLY A 319 3.99 -25.87 13.96
CA GLY A 319 4.99 -26.09 15.00
C GLY A 319 6.41 -26.15 14.44
N GLY A 320 6.61 -26.85 13.32
CA GLY A 320 7.88 -26.89 12.62
C GLY A 320 8.34 -25.52 12.11
N GLN A 321 7.45 -24.74 11.51
CA GLN A 321 7.72 -23.38 11.01
C GLN A 321 8.04 -22.40 12.15
N LEU A 322 7.30 -22.45 13.25
CA LEU A 322 7.56 -21.62 14.42
C LEU A 322 8.93 -21.89 15.03
N ARG A 323 9.34 -23.17 15.16
CA ARG A 323 10.72 -23.54 15.60
C ARG A 323 11.77 -23.04 14.64
N ALA A 324 11.51 -23.09 13.32
CA ALA A 324 12.42 -22.55 12.32
C ALA A 324 12.53 -21.03 12.41
N LEU A 325 11.43 -20.31 12.69
CA LEU A 325 11.44 -18.87 12.94
C LEU A 325 12.29 -18.51 14.16
N ILE A 326 12.13 -19.24 15.28
CA ILE A 326 12.92 -19.03 16.50
C ILE A 326 14.41 -19.21 16.23
N ARG A 327 14.80 -20.30 15.53
CA ARG A 327 16.23 -20.52 15.16
C ARG A 327 16.79 -19.40 14.30
N ASN A 328 16.03 -18.91 13.31
CA ASN A 328 16.50 -17.83 12.44
C ASN A 328 16.49 -16.47 13.13
N ALA A 329 15.56 -16.24 14.07
CA ALA A 329 15.52 -15.04 14.87
C ALA A 329 16.75 -14.88 15.77
N HIS A 330 17.34 -15.98 16.24
CA HIS A 330 18.61 -15.98 16.96
C HIS A 330 19.74 -15.36 16.14
N TRP A 331 19.87 -15.73 14.84
CA TRP A 331 20.88 -15.16 13.93
C TRP A 331 20.59 -13.72 13.51
N ALA A 332 19.33 -13.30 13.60
CA ALA A 332 18.89 -11.93 13.32
C ALA A 332 19.01 -11.01 14.56
N SER A 333 19.48 -11.53 15.70
CA SER A 333 19.71 -10.76 16.93
C SER A 333 20.88 -9.78 16.79
N SER A 334 21.00 -8.84 17.72
CA SER A 334 22.08 -7.85 17.72
C SER A 334 23.50 -8.45 17.79
N ARG A 335 23.66 -9.63 18.40
CA ARG A 335 24.93 -10.36 18.42
C ARG A 335 25.29 -10.97 17.06
N GLY A 336 24.31 -11.51 16.33
CA GLY A 336 24.46 -11.98 14.97
C GLY A 336 24.80 -10.86 13.98
N GLU A 337 24.29 -9.65 14.21
CA GLU A 337 24.55 -8.44 13.43
C GLU A 337 26.03 -8.04 13.45
N ILE A 338 26.71 -8.14 14.59
CA ILE A 338 28.15 -7.81 14.72
C ILE A 338 29.00 -8.81 13.93
N GLN A 339 28.67 -10.09 13.95
CA GLN A 339 29.39 -11.13 13.18
C GLN A 339 29.16 -10.96 11.67
N ALA A 340 27.95 -10.56 11.25
CA ALA A 340 27.62 -10.28 9.87
C ALA A 340 28.35 -9.02 9.32
N GLN A 341 28.53 -7.98 10.14
CA GLN A 341 29.25 -6.76 9.76
C GLN A 341 30.72 -7.01 9.44
N LEU A 342 31.37 -7.91 10.16
CA LEU A 342 32.78 -8.29 9.90
C LEU A 342 32.95 -9.03 8.58
N ALA A 343 31.92 -9.75 8.12
CA ALA A 343 31.95 -10.48 6.84
C ALA A 343 31.61 -9.59 5.61
N GLU A 344 30.89 -8.49 5.80
CA GLU A 344 30.44 -7.58 4.72
C GLU A 344 31.48 -6.60 4.20
N ALA A 345 32.55 -6.36 4.94
CA ALA A 345 33.58 -5.37 4.59
C ALA A 345 34.34 -5.66 3.27
N GLN A 346 34.04 -6.76 2.56
CA GLN A 346 34.85 -7.25 1.45
C GLN A 346 34.23 -7.27 0.05
N LEU A 347 33.10 -6.59 -0.25
CA LEU A 347 32.46 -6.71 -1.58
C LEU A 347 32.13 -5.39 -2.30
N PRO A 348 32.58 -5.18 -3.58
CA PRO A 348 32.24 -4.02 -4.39
C PRO A 348 30.84 -4.11 -4.97
N ALA A 349 30.08 -3.00 -4.91
CA ALA A 349 28.73 -2.88 -5.42
C ALA A 349 28.71 -2.50 -6.91
N ALA A 350 28.29 -3.40 -7.80
CA ALA A 350 27.94 -3.07 -9.17
C ALA A 350 26.45 -2.68 -9.26
N LEU A 351 26.20 -1.42 -9.57
CA LEU A 351 24.87 -0.87 -9.87
C LEU A 351 24.38 -1.41 -11.23
N ARG A 352 23.24 -2.12 -11.24
CA ARG A 352 22.42 -2.25 -12.46
C ARG A 352 21.24 -1.28 -12.37
N PRO A 353 21.01 -0.42 -13.39
CA PRO A 353 19.80 0.36 -13.44
C PRO A 353 18.61 -0.60 -13.55
N ALA A 354 17.66 -0.47 -12.61
CA ALA A 354 16.33 -1.02 -12.84
C ALA A 354 15.81 -0.42 -14.15
N ALA A 355 14.96 -1.12 -14.88
CA ALA A 355 14.44 -0.70 -16.18
C ALA A 355 13.50 0.51 -16.07
N THR A 356 13.93 1.57 -15.35
CA THR A 356 13.17 2.80 -15.09
C THR A 356 12.81 3.52 -16.39
N TRP A 357 13.77 3.56 -17.33
CA TRP A 357 13.55 4.15 -18.64
C TRP A 357 12.54 3.37 -19.48
N ALA A 358 12.61 2.05 -19.45
CA ALA A 358 11.64 1.19 -20.13
C ALA A 358 10.23 1.39 -19.56
N THR A 359 10.10 1.51 -18.24
CA THR A 359 8.82 1.80 -17.56
C THR A 359 8.27 3.16 -17.97
N LEU A 360 9.11 4.20 -17.98
CA LEU A 360 8.67 5.54 -18.40
C LEU A 360 8.24 5.54 -19.87
N ARG A 361 9.03 4.94 -20.76
CA ARG A 361 8.73 4.83 -22.20
C ARG A 361 7.43 4.06 -22.46
N ALA A 362 7.20 2.97 -21.74
CA ALA A 362 5.97 2.17 -21.84
C ALA A 362 4.72 2.95 -21.40
N ASN A 363 4.90 3.99 -20.56
CA ASN A 363 3.80 4.85 -20.10
C ASN A 363 3.61 6.12 -20.94
N LEU A 364 4.39 6.35 -22.00
CA LEU A 364 4.23 7.49 -22.93
C LEU A 364 3.12 7.21 -23.95
N ASP A 365 1.93 6.89 -23.47
CA ASP A 365 0.73 6.66 -24.26
C ASP A 365 -0.48 7.33 -23.62
N LEU A 366 -1.38 7.90 -24.42
CA LEU A 366 -2.62 8.54 -23.98
C LEU A 366 -3.59 7.58 -23.24
N SER A 367 -3.42 6.28 -23.44
CA SER A 367 -4.15 5.27 -22.65
C SER A 367 -3.65 5.18 -21.21
N SER A 368 -2.37 5.54 -20.94
CA SER A 368 -1.76 5.47 -19.62
C SER A 368 -2.36 6.51 -18.65
N VAL A 369 -2.72 6.07 -17.46
CA VAL A 369 -3.17 6.94 -16.36
C VAL A 369 -2.07 7.90 -15.95
N ALA A 370 -0.81 7.42 -15.90
CA ALA A 370 0.35 8.23 -15.53
C ALA A 370 0.61 9.34 -16.56
N PHE A 371 0.52 9.06 -17.85
CA PHE A 371 0.72 10.06 -18.89
C PHE A 371 -0.37 11.13 -18.88
N ARG A 372 -1.64 10.73 -18.76
CA ARG A 372 -2.75 11.68 -18.63
C ARG A 372 -2.63 12.56 -17.39
N HIS A 373 -2.15 11.99 -16.28
CA HIS A 373 -1.85 12.76 -15.09
C HIS A 373 -0.70 13.74 -15.33
N ALA A 374 0.38 13.30 -15.97
CA ALA A 374 1.52 14.13 -16.34
C ALA A 374 1.10 15.33 -17.20
N LEU A 375 0.28 15.10 -18.21
CA LEU A 375 -0.21 16.15 -19.09
C LEU A 375 -1.10 17.16 -18.33
N ARG A 376 -1.97 16.69 -17.45
CA ARG A 376 -2.73 17.58 -16.55
C ARG A 376 -1.82 18.41 -15.65
N CYS A 377 -0.82 17.79 -15.02
CA CYS A 377 0.14 18.49 -14.16
C CYS A 377 0.88 19.57 -14.94
N GLY A 378 1.40 19.25 -16.13
CA GLY A 378 2.12 20.20 -16.98
C GLY A 378 1.25 21.37 -17.38
N VAL A 379 0.10 21.11 -17.99
CA VAL A 379 -0.83 22.15 -18.45
C VAL A 379 -1.34 23.01 -17.31
N CYS A 380 -1.79 22.40 -16.19
CA CYS A 380 -2.32 23.15 -15.07
C CYS A 380 -1.25 23.99 -14.37
N LEU A 381 -0.02 23.48 -14.25
CA LEU A 381 1.09 24.23 -13.68
C LEU A 381 1.44 25.43 -14.55
N ALA A 382 1.53 25.24 -15.87
CA ALA A 382 1.77 26.30 -16.84
C ALA A 382 0.69 27.38 -16.81
N LEU A 383 -0.59 26.97 -16.81
CA LEU A 383 -1.73 27.90 -16.72
C LEU A 383 -1.76 28.67 -15.41
N ALA A 384 -1.48 27.99 -14.29
CA ALA A 384 -1.44 28.63 -12.97
C ALA A 384 -0.31 29.67 -12.89
N ILE A 385 0.89 29.36 -13.44
CA ILE A 385 2.01 30.29 -13.53
C ILE A 385 1.66 31.47 -14.44
N ALA A 386 1.10 31.22 -15.61
CA ALA A 386 0.70 32.28 -16.55
C ALA A 386 -0.34 33.20 -15.91
N PHE A 387 -1.35 32.65 -15.26
CA PHE A 387 -2.40 33.40 -14.58
C PHE A 387 -1.83 34.29 -13.45
N GLN A 388 -0.99 33.73 -12.58
CA GLN A 388 -0.33 34.45 -11.50
C GLN A 388 0.48 35.63 -12.03
N ARG A 389 1.27 35.42 -13.08
CA ARG A 389 2.13 36.43 -13.68
C ARG A 389 1.33 37.53 -14.40
N TRP A 390 0.25 37.15 -15.10
CA TRP A 390 -0.66 38.08 -15.79
C TRP A 390 -1.35 38.99 -14.80
N GLN A 391 -1.88 38.44 -13.69
CA GLN A 391 -2.61 39.21 -12.68
C GLN A 391 -1.67 39.94 -11.68
N GLN A 392 -0.38 39.73 -11.78
CA GLN A 392 0.64 40.31 -10.87
C GLN A 392 0.30 40.10 -9.37
N ILE A 393 -0.29 38.93 -9.04
CA ILE A 393 -0.73 38.62 -7.68
C ILE A 393 0.48 38.55 -6.75
N PRO A 394 0.53 39.38 -5.68
CA PRO A 394 1.59 39.29 -4.68
C PRO A 394 1.64 37.91 -4.05
N HIS A 395 2.82 37.30 -3.96
CA HIS A 395 3.01 35.94 -3.48
C HIS A 395 2.11 34.89 -4.19
N GLY A 396 1.78 35.12 -5.47
CA GLY A 396 0.88 34.29 -6.26
C GLY A 396 1.40 32.87 -6.52
N PHE A 397 2.68 32.57 -6.22
CA PHE A 397 3.28 31.22 -6.31
C PHE A 397 2.49 30.15 -5.53
N TRP A 398 1.66 30.53 -4.59
CA TRP A 398 0.77 29.62 -3.87
C TRP A 398 -0.28 28.96 -4.80
N ILE A 399 -0.70 29.64 -5.88
CA ILE A 399 -1.70 29.09 -6.82
C ILE A 399 -1.14 27.86 -7.55
N PRO A 400 -0.02 27.94 -8.31
CA PRO A 400 0.55 26.79 -8.99
C PRO A 400 1.04 25.73 -8.01
N MET A 401 1.56 26.11 -6.83
CA MET A 401 1.93 25.16 -5.78
C MET A 401 0.73 24.37 -5.27
N THR A 402 -0.41 25.01 -5.00
CA THR A 402 -1.62 24.35 -4.54
C THR A 402 -2.19 23.46 -5.63
N THR A 403 -2.21 23.93 -6.88
CA THR A 403 -2.64 23.14 -8.03
C THR A 403 -1.85 21.85 -8.16
N ALA A 404 -0.52 21.91 -8.07
CA ALA A 404 0.35 20.73 -8.13
C ALA A 404 0.09 19.75 -6.98
N ILE A 405 -0.15 20.24 -5.75
CA ILE A 405 -0.40 19.40 -4.58
C ILE A 405 -1.77 18.70 -4.64
N VAL A 406 -2.81 19.42 -5.11
CA VAL A 406 -4.19 18.93 -5.15
C VAL A 406 -4.40 17.94 -6.29
N LEU A 407 -3.75 18.13 -7.44
CA LEU A 407 -3.84 17.23 -8.56
C LEU A 407 -3.31 15.83 -8.20
N LYS A 408 -4.19 14.82 -8.31
CA LYS A 408 -3.87 13.41 -8.16
C LYS A 408 -4.22 12.63 -9.42
N PRO A 409 -3.70 11.42 -9.61
CA PRO A 409 -4.05 10.60 -10.78
C PRO A 409 -5.53 10.26 -10.87
N ASP A 410 -6.23 10.17 -9.72
CA ASP A 410 -7.64 9.79 -9.58
C ASP A 410 -8.54 10.96 -9.13
N PHE A 411 -9.84 10.84 -9.42
CA PHE A 411 -10.84 11.87 -9.07
C PHE A 411 -11.05 11.97 -7.55
N GLY A 412 -11.25 10.82 -6.90
CA GLY A 412 -11.56 10.77 -5.47
C GLY A 412 -10.43 11.39 -4.64
N GLY A 413 -9.18 11.07 -4.99
CA GLY A 413 -8.00 11.69 -4.40
C GLY A 413 -7.96 13.19 -4.64
N THR A 414 -8.11 13.65 -5.90
CA THR A 414 -8.06 15.09 -6.23
C THR A 414 -9.12 15.87 -5.46
N PHE A 415 -10.36 15.38 -5.43
CA PHE A 415 -11.46 16.05 -4.74
C PHE A 415 -11.29 16.06 -3.21
N SER A 416 -10.95 14.92 -2.62
CA SER A 416 -10.76 14.80 -1.17
C SER A 416 -9.56 15.63 -0.69
N PHE A 417 -8.43 15.58 -1.42
CA PHE A 417 -7.27 16.39 -1.10
C PHE A 417 -7.54 17.89 -1.27
N GLY A 418 -8.29 18.30 -2.29
CA GLY A 418 -8.70 19.70 -2.49
C GLY A 418 -9.53 20.22 -1.34
N ALA A 419 -10.58 19.48 -0.95
CA ALA A 419 -11.47 19.86 0.16
C ALA A 419 -10.72 19.92 1.51
N LEU A 420 -9.91 18.91 1.83
CA LEU A 420 -9.09 18.88 3.04
C LEU A 420 -8.01 19.98 3.02
N ARG A 421 -7.48 20.33 1.85
CA ARG A 421 -6.52 21.41 1.67
C ARG A 421 -7.14 22.76 2.00
N VAL A 422 -8.34 23.04 1.47
CA VAL A 422 -9.04 24.29 1.75
C VAL A 422 -9.42 24.37 3.23
N ALA A 423 -10.05 23.34 3.79
CA ALA A 423 -10.45 23.30 5.19
C ALA A 423 -9.25 23.43 6.15
N GLY A 424 -8.20 22.64 5.91
CA GLY A 424 -7.00 22.69 6.73
C GLY A 424 -6.25 24.02 6.63
N THR A 425 -6.22 24.64 5.45
CA THR A 425 -5.64 25.99 5.28
C THR A 425 -6.46 27.02 6.08
N PHE A 426 -7.78 26.99 6.00
CA PHE A 426 -8.63 27.91 6.75
C PHE A 426 -8.42 27.78 8.27
N ILE A 427 -8.42 26.54 8.80
CA ILE A 427 -8.16 26.29 10.22
C ILE A 427 -6.75 26.74 10.61
N GLY A 428 -5.75 26.41 9.79
CA GLY A 428 -4.35 26.79 10.05
C GLY A 428 -4.14 28.30 10.05
N LEU A 429 -4.79 29.03 9.14
CA LEU A 429 -4.79 30.48 9.11
C LEU A 429 -5.44 31.08 10.35
N LEU A 430 -6.61 30.56 10.75
CA LEU A 430 -7.32 31.03 11.94
C LEU A 430 -6.45 30.86 13.19
N VAL A 431 -5.85 29.68 13.39
CA VAL A 431 -4.97 29.38 14.53
C VAL A 431 -3.70 30.26 14.49
N ALA A 432 -3.05 30.40 13.32
CA ALA A 432 -1.86 31.22 13.19
C ALA A 432 -2.14 32.69 13.44
N THR A 433 -3.26 33.23 12.96
CA THR A 433 -3.70 34.60 13.21
C THR A 433 -3.97 34.86 14.69
N LEU A 434 -4.67 33.91 15.34
CA LEU A 434 -4.96 34.03 16.78
C LEU A 434 -3.67 34.01 17.61
N LEU A 435 -2.73 33.13 17.30
CA LEU A 435 -1.43 33.07 17.95
C LEU A 435 -0.59 34.31 17.66
N ALA A 436 -0.63 34.82 16.43
CA ALA A 436 0.05 36.07 16.06
C ALA A 436 -0.47 37.25 16.87
N HIS A 437 -1.76 37.31 17.13
CA HIS A 437 -2.38 38.39 17.91
C HIS A 437 -2.01 38.34 19.40
N PHE A 438 -1.88 37.15 19.99
CA PHE A 438 -1.69 37.02 21.44
C PHE A 438 -0.26 36.71 21.89
N ALA A 439 0.62 36.22 21.02
CA ALA A 439 1.88 35.61 21.45
C ALA A 439 3.14 36.02 20.61
N MET A 440 3.07 36.99 19.70
CA MET A 440 4.13 37.16 18.69
C MET A 440 5.23 38.22 19.05
N ASP A 441 5.34 38.65 20.28
CA ASP A 441 6.42 39.56 20.71
C ASP A 441 7.72 38.77 20.97
N GLY A 442 8.57 38.70 19.95
CA GLY A 442 9.92 38.18 20.07
C GLY A 442 10.26 37.03 19.10
N ALA A 443 11.49 37.07 18.56
CA ALA A 443 12.00 36.07 17.63
C ALA A 443 12.03 34.64 18.24
N GLY A 444 12.28 34.52 19.55
CA GLY A 444 12.33 33.23 20.26
C GLY A 444 10.97 32.55 20.32
N ILE A 445 9.90 33.31 20.59
CA ILE A 445 8.53 32.77 20.64
C ILE A 445 8.11 32.30 19.25
N ARG A 446 8.36 33.12 18.22
CA ARG A 446 8.07 32.72 16.81
C ARG A 446 8.83 31.47 16.42
N MET A 447 10.08 31.30 16.84
CA MET A 447 10.87 30.08 16.58
C MET A 447 10.31 28.85 17.32
N ALA A 448 9.89 29.00 18.57
CA ALA A 448 9.28 27.92 19.33
C ALA A 448 7.95 27.48 18.73
N LEU A 449 7.10 28.43 18.30
CA LEU A 449 5.86 28.14 17.60
C LEU A 449 6.12 27.45 16.25
N LEU A 450 7.12 27.90 15.49
CA LEU A 450 7.55 27.27 14.25
C LEU A 450 7.94 25.80 14.49
N ALA A 451 8.70 25.52 15.52
CA ALA A 451 9.09 24.17 15.92
C ALA A 451 7.87 23.33 16.29
N LEU A 452 6.92 23.89 17.05
CA LEU A 452 5.68 23.22 17.44
C LEU A 452 4.81 22.86 16.22
N PHE A 453 4.64 23.80 15.29
CA PHE A 453 3.89 23.57 14.06
C PHE A 453 4.57 22.54 13.15
N CYS A 454 5.89 22.58 13.02
CA CYS A 454 6.66 21.61 12.25
C CYS A 454 6.54 20.20 12.86
N LEU A 455 6.64 20.09 14.19
CA LEU A 455 6.45 18.83 14.92
C LEU A 455 5.04 18.29 14.74
N GLY A 456 4.01 19.13 14.93
CA GLY A 456 2.61 18.77 14.74
C GLY A 456 2.31 18.34 13.30
N PHE A 457 2.83 19.06 12.32
CA PHE A 457 2.75 18.67 10.92
C PHE A 457 3.31 17.26 10.69
N ARG A 458 4.51 16.98 11.21
CA ARG A 458 5.14 15.66 11.00
C ARG A 458 4.42 14.51 11.68
N LEU A 459 3.88 14.73 12.88
CA LEU A 459 3.14 13.73 13.64
C LEU A 459 1.75 13.45 13.06
N LEU A 460 1.02 14.51 12.68
CA LEU A 460 -0.41 14.42 12.42
C LEU A 460 -0.79 14.30 10.94
N THR A 461 0.12 14.62 9.99
CA THR A 461 -0.17 14.52 8.54
C THR A 461 -0.54 13.09 8.12
N GLN A 462 0.02 12.07 8.75
CA GLN A 462 -0.31 10.67 8.44
C GLN A 462 -1.63 10.22 9.09
N VAL A 463 -2.02 10.84 10.20
CA VAL A 463 -3.27 10.58 10.90
C VAL A 463 -4.45 11.19 10.12
N ASN A 464 -4.33 12.47 9.75
CA ASN A 464 -5.32 13.16 8.91
C ASN A 464 -4.64 14.26 8.10
N TYR A 465 -4.81 14.23 6.77
CA TYR A 465 -4.19 15.20 5.87
C TYR A 465 -4.64 16.64 6.15
N GLY A 466 -5.93 16.86 6.48
CA GLY A 466 -6.47 18.20 6.78
C GLY A 466 -5.82 18.82 8.02
N ILE A 467 -5.65 18.02 9.08
CA ILE A 467 -4.93 18.44 10.30
C ILE A 467 -3.47 18.78 9.96
N GLY A 468 -2.82 17.90 9.20
CA GLY A 468 -1.45 18.17 8.73
C GLY A 468 -1.35 19.47 7.94
N VAL A 469 -2.31 19.78 7.07
CA VAL A 469 -2.36 21.02 6.30
C VAL A 469 -2.53 22.24 7.23
N ALA A 470 -3.32 22.13 8.29
CA ALA A 470 -3.48 23.21 9.26
C ALA A 470 -2.14 23.56 9.94
N PHE A 471 -1.41 22.54 10.41
CA PHE A 471 -0.08 22.73 10.97
C PHE A 471 0.93 23.27 9.94
N LEU A 472 0.93 22.74 8.71
CA LEU A 472 1.78 23.23 7.63
C LEU A 472 1.50 24.71 7.31
N THR A 473 0.22 25.11 7.28
CA THR A 473 -0.18 26.48 7.00
C THR A 473 0.27 27.41 8.11
N GLY A 474 0.09 27.05 9.38
CA GLY A 474 0.59 27.81 10.51
C GLY A 474 2.13 27.96 10.49
N MET A 475 2.85 26.88 10.19
CA MET A 475 4.30 26.89 10.01
C MET A 475 4.72 27.88 8.91
N LEU A 476 4.03 27.88 7.77
CA LEU A 476 4.37 28.77 6.63
C LEU A 476 4.04 30.22 6.93
N VAL A 477 2.96 30.54 7.63
CA VAL A 477 2.67 31.91 8.10
C VAL A 477 3.79 32.42 9.02
N LEU A 478 4.26 31.57 9.93
CA LEU A 478 5.38 31.90 10.79
C LEU A 478 6.69 32.09 10.02
N LEU A 479 6.99 31.26 9.01
CA LEU A 479 8.16 31.45 8.15
C LEU A 479 8.12 32.78 7.42
N LEU A 480 7.00 33.19 6.86
CA LEU A 480 6.81 34.46 6.16
C LEU A 480 6.93 35.65 7.11
N SER A 481 6.60 35.50 8.39
CA SER A 481 6.81 36.57 9.39
C SER A 481 8.28 36.90 9.62
N PHE A 482 9.22 35.99 9.33
CA PHE A 482 10.67 36.26 9.34
C PHE A 482 11.14 37.01 8.09
N GLU A 483 10.34 37.04 7.01
CA GLU A 483 10.56 37.85 5.80
C GLU A 483 9.92 39.24 5.92
N GLY A 484 9.30 39.57 7.05
CA GLY A 484 8.70 40.87 7.31
C GLY A 484 7.27 41.04 6.84
N MET A 485 6.60 39.98 6.37
CA MET A 485 5.18 40.02 6.01
C MET A 485 4.29 40.16 7.24
N THR A 486 3.26 41.01 7.12
CA THR A 486 2.22 41.08 8.15
C THR A 486 1.33 39.82 8.10
N PRO A 487 0.87 39.30 9.25
CA PRO A 487 0.00 38.14 9.31
C PRO A 487 -1.27 38.29 8.46
N GLY A 488 -1.86 39.49 8.40
CA GLY A 488 -3.08 39.75 7.63
C GLY A 488 -2.89 39.62 6.12
N GLU A 489 -1.80 40.11 5.58
CA GLU A 489 -1.45 39.99 4.14
C GLU A 489 -1.20 38.54 3.77
N ALA A 490 -0.44 37.81 4.61
CA ALA A 490 -0.18 36.38 4.42
C ALA A 490 -1.47 35.53 4.41
N VAL A 491 -2.42 35.86 5.29
CA VAL A 491 -3.71 35.14 5.41
C VAL A 491 -4.57 35.31 4.15
N GLY A 492 -4.77 36.56 3.69
CA GLY A 492 -5.60 36.86 2.51
C GLY A 492 -5.05 36.21 1.24
N ALA A 493 -3.78 36.41 0.95
CA ALA A 493 -3.09 35.84 -0.21
C ALA A 493 -3.13 34.31 -0.19
N ARG A 494 -2.91 33.69 0.97
CA ARG A 494 -2.90 32.23 1.14
C ARG A 494 -4.24 31.58 0.89
N LEU A 495 -5.33 32.16 1.45
CA LEU A 495 -6.68 31.64 1.30
C LEU A 495 -7.14 31.73 -0.16
N GLN A 496 -7.01 32.89 -0.78
CA GLN A 496 -7.36 33.11 -2.19
C GLN A 496 -6.60 32.14 -3.11
N ALA A 497 -5.30 32.03 -2.94
CA ALA A 497 -4.47 31.12 -3.74
C ALA A 497 -4.83 29.66 -3.54
N THR A 498 -5.19 29.26 -2.32
CA THR A 498 -5.61 27.88 -2.03
C THR A 498 -6.94 27.54 -2.72
N VAL A 499 -7.89 28.46 -2.68
CA VAL A 499 -9.18 28.30 -3.36
C VAL A 499 -8.98 28.28 -4.87
N ALA A 500 -8.24 29.24 -5.44
CA ALA A 500 -8.00 29.33 -6.87
C ALA A 500 -7.23 28.10 -7.40
N GLY A 501 -6.15 27.68 -6.72
CA GLY A 501 -5.37 26.52 -7.10
C GLY A 501 -6.16 25.20 -7.00
N SER A 502 -6.98 25.05 -5.97
CA SER A 502 -7.86 23.88 -5.82
C SER A 502 -8.97 23.88 -6.89
N ALA A 503 -9.56 25.03 -7.19
CA ALA A 503 -10.58 25.17 -8.24
C ALA A 503 -10.00 24.80 -9.61
N LEU A 504 -8.81 25.30 -9.95
CA LEU A 504 -8.12 24.98 -11.21
C LEU A 504 -7.85 23.48 -11.33
N ALA A 505 -7.38 22.83 -10.26
CA ALA A 505 -7.13 21.39 -10.25
C ALA A 505 -8.42 20.59 -10.45
N LEU A 506 -9.54 21.00 -9.83
CA LEU A 506 -10.85 20.34 -9.97
C LEU A 506 -11.44 20.55 -11.36
N ILE A 507 -11.35 21.77 -11.92
CA ILE A 507 -11.80 22.09 -13.27
C ILE A 507 -11.02 21.26 -14.30
N ALA A 508 -9.70 21.22 -14.18
CA ALA A 508 -8.86 20.43 -15.06
C ALA A 508 -9.21 18.93 -15.01
N TYR A 509 -9.51 18.42 -13.82
CA TYR A 509 -9.95 17.04 -13.68
C TYR A 509 -11.36 16.82 -14.27
N ALA A 510 -12.27 17.78 -14.11
CA ALA A 510 -13.61 17.71 -14.69
C ALA A 510 -13.59 17.72 -16.23
N LEU A 511 -12.71 18.54 -16.83
CA LEU A 511 -12.53 18.62 -18.29
C LEU A 511 -11.87 17.36 -18.87
N TRP A 512 -10.94 16.77 -18.13
CA TRP A 512 -10.21 15.59 -18.59
C TRP A 512 -10.14 14.49 -17.51
N PRO A 513 -11.27 13.82 -17.22
CA PRO A 513 -11.36 12.85 -16.14
C PRO A 513 -10.66 11.53 -16.50
N THR A 514 -9.89 10.99 -15.56
CA THR A 514 -9.45 9.59 -15.58
C THR A 514 -10.52 8.78 -14.86
N ARG A 515 -11.46 8.18 -15.61
CA ARG A 515 -12.56 7.40 -15.00
C ARG A 515 -12.07 5.98 -14.72
N GLU A 516 -11.98 5.61 -13.46
CA GLU A 516 -11.59 4.28 -13.01
C GLU A 516 -12.54 3.19 -13.51
N ARG A 517 -13.82 3.52 -13.73
CA ARG A 517 -14.81 2.61 -14.30
C ARG A 517 -14.35 1.89 -15.57
N ARG A 518 -13.52 2.53 -16.41
CA ARG A 518 -12.98 1.90 -17.63
C ARG A 518 -11.84 0.93 -17.33
N HIS A 519 -11.17 1.08 -16.18
CA HIS A 519 -10.00 0.31 -15.80
C HIS A 519 -10.33 -0.84 -14.84
N ILE A 520 -11.44 -0.73 -14.09
CA ILE A 520 -11.81 -1.73 -13.09
C ILE A 520 -11.99 -3.13 -13.69
N ARG A 521 -12.64 -3.25 -14.85
CA ARG A 521 -12.83 -4.53 -15.53
C ARG A 521 -11.51 -5.13 -15.99
N ALA A 522 -10.57 -4.30 -16.47
CA ALA A 522 -9.23 -4.75 -16.84
C ALA A 522 -8.43 -5.22 -15.63
N SER A 523 -8.52 -4.51 -14.49
CA SER A 523 -7.87 -4.90 -13.24
C SER A 523 -8.44 -6.22 -12.68
N LEU A 524 -9.76 -6.42 -12.77
CA LEU A 524 -10.41 -7.67 -12.39
C LEU A 524 -10.06 -8.82 -13.34
N ALA A 525 -9.94 -8.54 -14.64
CA ALA A 525 -9.47 -9.53 -15.62
C ALA A 525 -8.02 -9.96 -15.32
N GLN A 526 -7.14 -9.02 -14.96
CA GLN A 526 -5.77 -9.33 -14.51
C GLN A 526 -5.76 -10.15 -13.22
N LEU A 527 -6.63 -9.84 -12.26
CA LEU A 527 -6.81 -10.63 -11.05
C LEU A 527 -7.17 -12.08 -11.37
N LEU A 528 -8.20 -12.28 -12.18
CA LEU A 528 -8.63 -13.64 -12.57
C LEU A 528 -7.58 -14.36 -13.42
N THR A 529 -6.81 -13.63 -14.25
CA THR A 529 -5.68 -14.22 -15.00
C THR A 529 -4.62 -14.77 -14.05
N ALA A 530 -4.22 -14.00 -13.04
CA ALA A 530 -3.24 -14.44 -12.07
C ALA A 530 -3.76 -15.60 -11.18
N TYR A 531 -5.05 -15.60 -10.85
CA TYR A 531 -5.68 -16.69 -10.09
C TYR A 531 -5.81 -17.96 -10.92
N ARG A 532 -6.13 -17.84 -12.22
CA ARG A 532 -6.16 -18.93 -13.19
C ARG A 532 -4.80 -19.62 -13.27
N GLU A 533 -3.73 -18.84 -13.47
CA GLU A 533 -2.37 -19.39 -13.55
C GLU A 533 -1.93 -20.06 -12.24
N HIS A 534 -2.25 -19.46 -11.10
CA HIS A 534 -1.94 -20.04 -9.80
C HIS A 534 -2.70 -21.37 -9.56
N LEU A 535 -4.01 -21.42 -9.85
CA LEU A 535 -4.83 -22.61 -9.71
C LEU A 535 -4.35 -23.73 -10.63
N HIS A 536 -4.06 -23.41 -11.90
CA HIS A 536 -3.56 -24.37 -12.88
C HIS A 536 -2.22 -25.00 -12.44
N ASN A 537 -1.24 -24.15 -12.04
CA ASN A 537 0.04 -24.65 -11.52
C ASN A 537 -0.13 -25.53 -10.27
N LEU A 538 -1.08 -25.18 -9.39
CA LEU A 538 -1.37 -25.94 -8.18
C LEU A 538 -1.96 -27.31 -8.49
N LEU A 539 -2.99 -27.38 -9.35
CA LEU A 539 -3.67 -28.62 -9.74
C LEU A 539 -2.78 -29.58 -10.55
N LEU A 540 -1.78 -29.04 -11.26
CA LEU A 540 -0.78 -29.82 -11.98
C LEU A 540 0.47 -30.13 -11.14
N GLY A 541 0.54 -29.68 -9.87
CA GLY A 541 1.67 -29.95 -8.98
C GLY A 541 2.97 -29.27 -9.40
N GLN A 542 2.91 -28.17 -10.19
CA GLN A 542 4.10 -27.43 -10.70
C GLN A 542 4.73 -26.57 -9.61
N MET A 543 5.41 -27.18 -8.65
CA MET A 543 5.94 -26.52 -7.46
C MET A 543 6.92 -25.40 -7.77
N ASP A 544 7.75 -25.52 -8.82
CA ASP A 544 8.73 -24.52 -9.24
C ASP A 544 8.07 -23.19 -9.64
N ARG A 545 6.88 -23.23 -10.22
CA ARG A 545 6.11 -22.05 -10.67
C ARG A 545 5.15 -21.51 -9.63
N LEU A 546 4.88 -22.28 -8.58
CA LEU A 546 3.85 -21.95 -7.60
C LEU A 546 4.19 -20.69 -6.79
N SER A 547 5.48 -20.47 -6.47
CA SER A 547 5.94 -19.26 -5.75
C SER A 547 5.69 -17.98 -6.55
N ASP A 548 5.99 -18.00 -7.84
CA ASP A 548 5.89 -16.84 -8.73
C ASP A 548 4.44 -16.53 -9.07
N SER A 549 3.62 -17.55 -9.41
CA SER A 549 2.19 -17.39 -9.68
C SER A 549 1.45 -16.88 -8.43
N ARG A 550 1.82 -17.31 -7.23
CA ARG A 550 1.27 -16.80 -5.98
C ARG A 550 1.65 -15.33 -5.74
N ALA A 551 2.91 -14.95 -6.02
CA ALA A 551 3.33 -13.56 -5.93
C ALA A 551 2.56 -12.68 -6.92
N ALA A 552 2.38 -13.13 -8.17
CA ALA A 552 1.58 -12.46 -9.18
C ALA A 552 0.11 -12.31 -8.74
N ALA A 553 -0.49 -13.36 -8.18
CA ALA A 553 -1.86 -13.34 -7.66
C ALA A 553 -2.03 -12.31 -6.52
N ARG A 554 -1.05 -12.19 -5.62
CA ARG A 554 -1.05 -11.17 -4.55
C ARG A 554 -1.02 -9.75 -5.11
N VAL A 555 -0.11 -9.48 -6.06
CA VAL A 555 0.02 -8.17 -6.70
C VAL A 555 -1.27 -7.80 -7.46
N ALA A 556 -1.80 -8.71 -8.25
CA ALA A 556 -3.04 -8.50 -9.00
C ALA A 556 -4.22 -8.19 -8.09
N ARG A 557 -4.33 -8.88 -6.94
CA ARG A 557 -5.36 -8.61 -5.94
C ARG A 557 -5.23 -7.22 -5.33
N THR A 558 -4.02 -6.82 -4.93
CA THR A 558 -3.76 -5.48 -4.38
C THR A 558 -4.13 -4.39 -5.38
N ASN A 559 -3.80 -4.60 -6.67
CA ASN A 559 -4.15 -3.68 -7.74
C ASN A 559 -5.66 -3.59 -7.96
N ALA A 560 -6.37 -4.72 -7.96
CA ALA A 560 -7.83 -4.76 -8.09
C ALA A 560 -8.52 -4.08 -6.89
N GLN A 561 -8.05 -4.31 -5.68
CA GLN A 561 -8.55 -3.65 -4.47
C GLN A 561 -8.33 -2.14 -4.51
N ALA A 562 -7.14 -1.69 -4.91
CA ALA A 562 -6.85 -0.27 -5.10
C ALA A 562 -7.73 0.37 -6.19
N SER A 563 -8.03 -0.36 -7.27
CA SER A 563 -8.95 0.08 -8.32
C SER A 563 -10.39 0.23 -7.82
N ILE A 564 -10.87 -0.70 -7.00
CA ILE A 564 -12.18 -0.62 -6.34
C ILE A 564 -12.27 0.59 -5.41
N GLU A 565 -11.23 0.84 -4.59
CA GLU A 565 -11.20 2.01 -3.70
C GLU A 565 -11.23 3.33 -4.48
N ARG A 566 -10.51 3.42 -5.61
CA ARG A 566 -10.56 4.58 -6.49
C ARG A 566 -11.95 4.77 -7.11
N LEU A 567 -12.60 3.67 -7.57
CA LEU A 567 -13.96 3.70 -8.11
C LEU A 567 -14.98 4.14 -7.04
N ARG A 568 -14.80 3.72 -5.78
CA ARG A 568 -15.63 4.14 -4.63
C ARG A 568 -15.53 5.65 -4.38
N GLY A 569 -14.37 6.25 -4.68
CA GLY A 569 -14.14 7.70 -4.62
C GLY A 569 -14.78 8.51 -5.76
N GLU A 570 -15.24 7.86 -6.84
CA GLU A 570 -15.88 8.56 -7.96
C GLU A 570 -17.31 9.03 -7.63
N PRO A 571 -17.86 10.03 -8.37
CA PRO A 571 -19.22 10.51 -8.19
C PRO A 571 -20.23 9.36 -8.33
N ARG A 572 -21.22 9.34 -7.43
CA ARG A 572 -22.28 8.33 -7.38
C ARG A 572 -23.23 8.47 -8.56
N SER A 573 -22.99 7.79 -9.67
CA SER A 573 -23.95 7.55 -10.75
C SER A 573 -24.53 6.14 -10.61
N ARG A 574 -25.76 5.89 -11.15
CA ARG A 574 -26.34 4.53 -11.16
C ARG A 574 -25.38 3.51 -11.80
N ARG A 575 -24.68 3.92 -12.86
CA ARG A 575 -23.70 3.08 -13.57
C ARG A 575 -22.46 2.78 -12.72
N ASN A 576 -21.89 3.79 -12.03
CA ASN A 576 -20.73 3.60 -11.17
C ASN A 576 -21.07 2.72 -9.95
N LEU A 577 -22.27 2.87 -9.39
CA LEU A 577 -22.72 2.06 -8.27
C LEU A 577 -22.92 0.60 -8.67
N HIS A 578 -23.44 0.34 -9.88
CA HIS A 578 -23.58 -1.02 -10.42
C HIS A 578 -22.20 -1.67 -10.62
N GLU A 579 -21.28 -0.99 -11.29
CA GLU A 579 -19.91 -1.49 -11.52
C GLU A 579 -19.15 -1.69 -10.19
N LEU A 580 -19.35 -0.82 -9.21
CA LEU A 580 -18.75 -0.96 -7.89
C LEU A 580 -19.24 -2.23 -7.18
N LYS A 581 -20.56 -2.45 -7.13
CA LYS A 581 -21.14 -3.65 -6.53
C LYS A 581 -20.68 -4.92 -7.24
N LEU A 582 -20.64 -4.90 -8.57
CA LEU A 582 -20.12 -6.02 -9.36
C LEU A 582 -18.65 -6.29 -9.03
N ALA A 583 -17.82 -5.24 -8.99
CA ALA A 583 -16.39 -5.36 -8.70
C ALA A 583 -16.13 -5.88 -7.27
N GLU A 584 -16.86 -5.38 -6.27
CA GLU A 584 -16.79 -5.87 -4.88
C GLU A 584 -17.19 -7.34 -4.79
N SER A 585 -18.27 -7.74 -5.48
CA SER A 585 -18.72 -9.14 -5.52
C SER A 585 -17.71 -10.06 -6.22
N LEU A 586 -17.13 -9.63 -7.34
CA LEU A 586 -16.09 -10.37 -8.05
C LEU A 586 -14.81 -10.52 -7.23
N LEU A 587 -14.39 -9.46 -6.53
CA LEU A 587 -13.23 -9.52 -5.64
C LEU A 587 -13.49 -10.47 -4.45
N ALA A 588 -14.66 -10.39 -3.81
CA ALA A 588 -15.02 -11.25 -2.70
C ALA A 588 -15.03 -12.75 -3.11
N ASN A 589 -15.61 -13.06 -4.27
CA ASN A 589 -15.61 -14.44 -4.77
C ASN A 589 -14.25 -14.90 -5.30
N GLY A 590 -13.44 -14.00 -5.88
CA GLY A 590 -12.04 -14.27 -6.18
C GLY A 590 -11.22 -14.57 -4.91
N ASN A 591 -11.46 -13.86 -3.82
CA ASN A 591 -10.85 -14.16 -2.53
C ASN A 591 -11.30 -15.53 -1.99
N ARG A 592 -12.56 -15.94 -2.22
CA ARG A 592 -13.06 -17.27 -1.87
C ARG A 592 -12.35 -18.35 -2.69
N LEU A 593 -12.19 -18.13 -4.01
CA LEU A 593 -11.45 -19.01 -4.89
C LEU A 593 -10.01 -19.25 -4.41
N ILE A 594 -9.27 -18.18 -4.14
CA ILE A 594 -7.88 -18.33 -3.69
C ILE A 594 -7.76 -18.94 -2.29
N ARG A 595 -8.75 -18.75 -1.41
CA ARG A 595 -8.79 -19.44 -0.12
C ARG A 595 -9.04 -20.94 -0.26
N ALA A 596 -9.82 -21.35 -1.26
CA ALA A 596 -10.05 -22.77 -1.54
C ALA A 596 -8.75 -23.53 -1.86
N THR A 597 -7.74 -22.84 -2.42
CA THR A 597 -6.45 -23.44 -2.77
C THR A 597 -5.46 -23.54 -1.62
N LEU A 598 -5.66 -22.80 -0.51
CA LEU A 598 -4.66 -22.68 0.57
C LEU A 598 -4.32 -24.03 1.21
N LEU A 599 -5.33 -24.86 1.43
CA LEU A 599 -5.15 -26.15 2.07
C LEU A 599 -4.32 -27.09 1.21
N LEU A 600 -4.67 -27.21 -0.08
CA LEU A 600 -3.93 -28.03 -1.03
C LEU A 600 -2.50 -27.51 -1.23
N GLU A 601 -2.32 -26.20 -1.36
CA GLU A 601 -0.99 -25.58 -1.49
C GLU A 601 -0.11 -25.92 -0.29
N ALA A 602 -0.66 -25.88 0.93
CA ALA A 602 0.07 -26.19 2.15
C ALA A 602 0.50 -27.66 2.16
N VAL A 603 -0.40 -28.60 1.82
CA VAL A 603 -0.09 -30.04 1.77
C VAL A 603 0.99 -30.37 0.75
N LEU A 604 0.91 -29.77 -0.44
CA LEU A 604 1.91 -30.01 -1.50
C LEU A 604 3.30 -29.47 -1.10
N ARG A 605 3.36 -28.36 -0.36
CA ARG A 605 4.62 -27.79 0.16
C ARG A 605 5.29 -28.66 1.21
N ASP A 606 4.53 -29.45 1.95
CA ASP A 606 5.07 -30.41 2.90
C ASP A 606 5.64 -31.68 2.23
N GLY A 607 5.65 -31.70 0.89
CA GLY A 607 6.22 -32.80 0.11
C GLY A 607 5.26 -33.95 -0.13
N HIS A 608 3.99 -33.77 0.12
CA HIS A 608 2.96 -34.79 -0.19
C HIS A 608 2.53 -34.63 -1.66
N PRO A 609 2.80 -35.60 -2.56
CA PRO A 609 2.47 -35.48 -3.97
C PRO A 609 0.97 -35.55 -4.23
N LEU A 610 0.55 -34.99 -5.38
CA LEU A 610 -0.81 -35.20 -5.88
C LEU A 610 -1.05 -36.67 -6.25
N PRO A 611 -2.27 -37.22 -6.05
CA PRO A 611 -2.59 -38.52 -6.54
C PRO A 611 -2.58 -38.57 -8.07
N SER A 612 -2.05 -39.65 -8.63
CA SER A 612 -2.08 -39.89 -10.09
C SER A 612 -3.45 -40.32 -10.51
N LEU A 613 -4.28 -39.42 -11.00
CA LEU A 613 -5.63 -39.61 -11.47
C LEU A 613 -5.83 -38.99 -12.84
N ASP A 614 -6.29 -39.72 -13.83
CA ASP A 614 -6.56 -39.20 -15.18
C ASP A 614 -7.63 -38.10 -15.20
N ALA A 615 -8.53 -38.09 -14.24
CA ALA A 615 -9.57 -37.06 -14.10
C ALA A 615 -9.03 -35.69 -13.59
N LEU A 616 -7.84 -35.64 -12.98
CA LEU A 616 -7.31 -34.40 -12.40
C LEU A 616 -6.83 -33.39 -13.46
N PRO A 617 -6.05 -33.78 -14.49
CA PRO A 617 -5.72 -32.86 -15.58
C PRO A 617 -6.97 -32.38 -16.32
N ALA A 618 -7.94 -33.26 -16.60
CA ALA A 618 -9.19 -32.88 -17.26
C ALA A 618 -9.98 -31.83 -16.46
N PHE A 619 -10.06 -31.98 -15.13
CA PHE A 619 -10.67 -30.95 -14.26
C PHE A 619 -9.87 -29.64 -14.27
N ALA A 620 -8.54 -29.71 -14.27
CA ALA A 620 -7.66 -28.53 -14.33
C ALA A 620 -7.86 -27.74 -15.63
N ASP A 621 -7.99 -28.44 -16.77
CA ASP A 621 -8.23 -27.83 -18.08
C ASP A 621 -9.63 -27.20 -18.16
N ASP A 622 -10.66 -27.87 -17.68
CA ASP A 622 -12.03 -27.35 -17.62
C ASP A 622 -12.12 -26.10 -16.73
N ALA A 623 -11.43 -26.10 -15.58
CA ALA A 623 -11.36 -24.93 -14.68
C ALA A 623 -10.59 -23.76 -15.32
N ASP A 624 -9.51 -24.08 -16.03
CA ASP A 624 -8.70 -23.12 -16.77
C ASP A 624 -9.52 -22.46 -17.89
N GLN A 625 -10.26 -23.24 -18.66
CA GLN A 625 -11.15 -22.74 -19.72
C GLN A 625 -12.28 -21.88 -19.15
N ALA A 626 -12.94 -22.31 -18.07
CA ALA A 626 -14.00 -21.56 -17.44
C ALA A 626 -13.52 -20.19 -16.97
N LEU A 627 -12.32 -20.12 -16.34
CA LEU A 627 -11.71 -18.85 -15.95
C LEU A 627 -11.30 -18.00 -17.15
N ALA A 628 -10.82 -18.61 -18.24
CA ALA A 628 -10.49 -17.89 -19.48
C ALA A 628 -11.73 -17.21 -20.09
N GLU A 629 -12.88 -17.86 -20.09
CA GLU A 629 -14.14 -17.29 -20.55
C GLU A 629 -14.58 -16.09 -19.68
N LEU A 630 -14.47 -16.20 -18.35
CA LEU A 630 -14.76 -15.08 -17.44
C LEU A 630 -13.84 -13.89 -17.68
N ILE A 631 -12.55 -14.14 -17.94
CA ILE A 631 -11.56 -13.12 -18.28
C ILE A 631 -11.92 -12.45 -19.61
N ALA A 632 -12.30 -13.21 -20.61
CA ALA A 632 -12.74 -12.70 -21.91
C ALA A 632 -14.00 -11.82 -21.79
N CYS A 633 -14.97 -12.24 -20.97
CA CYS A 633 -16.18 -11.45 -20.68
C CYS A 633 -15.86 -10.12 -19.98
N LEU A 634 -14.91 -10.09 -19.06
CA LEU A 634 -14.48 -8.87 -18.40
C LEU A 634 -13.77 -7.91 -19.35
N ARG A 635 -12.99 -8.41 -20.31
CA ARG A 635 -12.22 -7.59 -21.28
C ARG A 635 -13.09 -7.08 -22.43
N ASN A 636 -13.89 -7.97 -23.00
CA ASN A 636 -14.57 -7.71 -24.27
C ASN A 636 -16.08 -7.46 -24.08
N GLY A 637 -16.62 -7.71 -22.90
CA GLY A 637 -18.05 -7.81 -22.67
C GLY A 637 -18.61 -9.17 -23.12
N GLY A 638 -19.90 -9.35 -22.97
CA GLY A 638 -20.58 -10.61 -23.29
C GLY A 638 -21.04 -11.36 -22.05
N THR A 639 -21.59 -12.54 -22.27
CA THR A 639 -22.06 -13.45 -21.23
C THR A 639 -21.24 -14.73 -21.23
N PRO A 640 -20.75 -15.18 -20.07
CA PRO A 640 -20.03 -16.45 -20.01
C PRO A 640 -20.95 -17.63 -20.33
N ALA A 641 -20.41 -18.65 -20.99
CA ALA A 641 -21.11 -19.89 -21.23
C ALA A 641 -21.50 -20.59 -19.91
N ALA A 642 -22.41 -21.54 -19.96
CA ALA A 642 -22.72 -22.36 -18.79
C ALA A 642 -21.52 -23.27 -18.51
N ALA A 643 -20.84 -23.05 -17.36
CA ALA A 643 -19.71 -23.89 -17.01
C ALA A 643 -20.14 -25.36 -16.83
N THR A 644 -19.49 -26.24 -17.56
CA THR A 644 -19.64 -27.70 -17.43
C THR A 644 -18.80 -28.30 -16.29
N LEU A 645 -18.14 -27.44 -15.51
CA LEU A 645 -17.14 -27.78 -14.47
C LEU A 645 -17.71 -28.74 -13.41
N ARG A 646 -19.04 -28.67 -13.11
CA ARG A 646 -19.68 -29.55 -12.13
C ARG A 646 -19.67 -31.05 -12.56
N SER A 647 -19.65 -31.33 -13.87
CA SER A 647 -19.54 -32.70 -14.36
C SER A 647 -18.11 -33.25 -14.20
N ALA A 648 -17.09 -32.42 -14.45
CA ALA A 648 -15.69 -32.80 -14.24
C ALA A 648 -15.38 -32.97 -12.75
N GLU A 649 -15.92 -32.07 -11.92
CA GLU A 649 -15.81 -32.16 -10.45
C GLU A 649 -16.36 -33.48 -9.91
N ARG A 650 -17.57 -33.93 -10.36
CA ARG A 650 -18.15 -35.20 -9.94
C ARG A 650 -17.26 -36.37 -10.33
N LYS A 651 -16.78 -36.44 -11.58
CA LYS A 651 -15.89 -37.51 -12.05
C LYS A 651 -14.61 -37.60 -11.21
N LEU A 652 -14.01 -36.46 -10.89
CA LEU A 652 -12.82 -36.42 -10.07
C LEU A 652 -13.10 -36.76 -8.61
N SER A 653 -14.25 -36.34 -8.07
CA SER A 653 -14.70 -36.68 -6.72
C SER A 653 -14.93 -38.17 -6.56
N ASP A 654 -15.58 -38.80 -7.57
CA ASP A 654 -15.80 -40.24 -7.60
C ASP A 654 -14.46 -41.02 -7.67
N ALA A 655 -13.52 -40.55 -8.49
CA ALA A 655 -12.18 -41.12 -8.57
C ALA A 655 -11.38 -40.99 -7.25
N LEU A 656 -11.52 -39.84 -6.57
CA LEU A 656 -10.90 -39.66 -5.25
C LEU A 656 -11.52 -40.53 -4.17
N ALA A 657 -12.84 -40.74 -4.23
CA ALA A 657 -13.54 -41.64 -3.29
C ALA A 657 -13.16 -43.14 -3.44
N ALA A 658 -12.70 -43.52 -4.62
CA ALA A 658 -12.22 -44.88 -4.89
C ALA A 658 -10.79 -45.16 -4.37
N LEU A 659 -10.04 -44.11 -3.99
CA LEU A 659 -8.69 -44.27 -3.43
C LEU A 659 -8.74 -44.73 -1.96
N PRO A 660 -7.72 -45.50 -1.48
CA PRO A 660 -7.65 -45.91 -0.09
C PRO A 660 -7.65 -44.69 0.85
N ASP A 661 -8.50 -44.75 1.88
CA ASP A 661 -8.58 -43.67 2.90
C ASP A 661 -7.22 -43.47 3.59
N GLY A 662 -6.73 -42.24 3.63
CA GLY A 662 -5.58 -41.93 4.48
C GLY A 662 -4.66 -40.79 4.07
N SER A 663 -4.64 -40.36 2.81
CA SER A 663 -3.71 -39.29 2.40
C SER A 663 -4.26 -37.89 2.72
N PRO A 664 -3.45 -37.00 3.37
CA PRO A 664 -3.82 -35.61 3.55
C PRO A 664 -4.09 -34.88 2.22
N THR A 665 -3.39 -35.30 1.15
CA THR A 665 -3.54 -34.75 -0.19
C THR A 665 -4.88 -35.03 -0.81
N THR A 666 -5.40 -36.25 -0.70
CA THR A 666 -6.71 -36.61 -1.25
C THR A 666 -7.84 -35.83 -0.59
N ALA A 667 -7.79 -35.65 0.74
CA ALA A 667 -8.77 -34.85 1.48
C ALA A 667 -8.69 -33.37 1.12
N ALA A 668 -7.48 -32.80 1.03
CA ALA A 668 -7.27 -31.40 0.65
C ALA A 668 -7.69 -31.14 -0.81
N LEU A 669 -7.41 -32.08 -1.71
CA LEU A 669 -7.80 -31.99 -3.12
C LEU A 669 -9.33 -32.05 -3.26
N ALA A 670 -10.00 -33.00 -2.61
CA ALA A 670 -11.46 -33.10 -2.64
C ALA A 670 -12.16 -31.82 -2.15
N ASP A 671 -11.65 -31.19 -1.07
CA ASP A 671 -12.17 -29.94 -0.58
C ASP A 671 -11.89 -28.77 -1.56
N THR A 672 -10.71 -28.75 -2.16
CA THR A 672 -10.31 -27.70 -3.10
C THR A 672 -11.17 -27.72 -4.36
N ILE A 673 -11.39 -28.88 -4.99
CA ILE A 673 -12.17 -29.01 -6.24
C ILE A 673 -13.64 -28.61 -6.04
N ASP A 674 -14.27 -28.99 -4.94
CA ASP A 674 -15.66 -28.60 -4.61
C ASP A 674 -15.77 -27.06 -4.47
N ARG A 675 -14.90 -26.44 -3.66
CA ARG A 675 -14.91 -24.99 -3.42
C ARG A 675 -14.50 -24.17 -4.63
N VAL A 676 -13.57 -24.65 -5.45
CA VAL A 676 -13.19 -24.03 -6.72
C VAL A 676 -14.36 -24.05 -7.68
N THR A 677 -15.04 -25.18 -7.82
CA THR A 677 -16.23 -25.33 -8.67
C THR A 677 -17.34 -24.36 -8.26
N ASP A 678 -17.64 -24.27 -6.96
CA ASP A 678 -18.63 -23.34 -6.41
C ASP A 678 -18.24 -21.87 -6.63
N SER A 679 -16.96 -21.54 -6.45
CA SER A 679 -16.46 -20.19 -6.66
C SER A 679 -16.52 -19.75 -8.12
N ILE A 680 -16.13 -20.61 -9.06
CA ILE A 680 -16.22 -20.36 -10.50
C ILE A 680 -17.68 -20.25 -10.93
N GLY A 681 -18.55 -21.14 -10.44
CA GLY A 681 -20.00 -21.08 -10.69
C GLY A 681 -20.60 -19.74 -10.24
N THR A 682 -20.25 -19.27 -9.05
CA THR A 682 -20.70 -17.97 -8.52
C THR A 682 -20.17 -16.80 -9.37
N LEU A 683 -18.89 -16.81 -9.76
CA LEU A 683 -18.31 -15.80 -10.65
C LEU A 683 -19.01 -15.76 -12.00
N THR A 684 -19.35 -16.93 -12.56
CA THR A 684 -20.11 -17.07 -13.80
C THR A 684 -21.49 -16.45 -13.67
N HIS A 685 -22.20 -16.71 -12.57
CA HIS A 685 -23.51 -16.14 -12.30
C HIS A 685 -23.48 -14.61 -12.17
N LEU A 686 -22.47 -14.05 -11.48
CA LEU A 686 -22.30 -12.60 -11.31
C LEU A 686 -22.08 -11.85 -12.64
N LEU A 687 -21.48 -12.48 -13.63
CA LEU A 687 -21.24 -11.89 -14.95
C LEU A 687 -22.38 -12.10 -15.94
N ARG A 688 -23.39 -12.88 -15.61
CA ARG A 688 -24.60 -12.99 -16.44
C ARG A 688 -25.50 -11.78 -16.18
N PRO A 689 -26.07 -11.15 -17.22
CA PRO A 689 -27.06 -10.12 -17.03
C PRO A 689 -28.28 -10.71 -16.30
N ALA A 690 -28.80 -9.98 -15.31
CA ALA A 690 -30.07 -10.36 -14.68
C ALA A 690 -31.11 -10.51 -15.79
N ARG A 691 -31.75 -11.70 -15.91
CA ARG A 691 -32.93 -11.88 -16.76
C ARG A 691 -33.94 -10.79 -16.36
N PRO A 692 -34.47 -10.03 -17.32
CA PRO A 692 -35.61 -9.19 -16.99
C PRO A 692 -36.67 -10.10 -16.38
N ALA A 693 -37.20 -9.73 -15.22
CA ALA A 693 -38.32 -10.44 -14.61
C ALA A 693 -39.39 -10.54 -15.69
N SER A 694 -39.69 -11.78 -16.11
CA SER A 694 -40.81 -12.03 -16.97
C SER A 694 -42.03 -11.47 -16.27
N THR A 695 -42.61 -10.45 -16.88
CA THR A 695 -43.93 -9.93 -16.53
C THR A 695 -44.91 -11.05 -16.92
N GLU A 696 -45.03 -12.10 -16.07
CA GLU A 696 -46.27 -12.86 -16.05
C GLU A 696 -47.34 -11.95 -15.48
N ALA A 697 -48.08 -11.33 -16.39
CA ALA A 697 -49.38 -10.75 -16.04
C ALA A 697 -50.21 -11.85 -15.38
N PRO A 698 -50.85 -11.59 -14.22
CA PRO A 698 -51.78 -12.56 -13.68
C PRO A 698 -52.91 -12.72 -14.71
N ALA A 699 -53.14 -13.97 -15.16
CA ALA A 699 -54.27 -14.37 -15.97
C ALA A 699 -55.53 -13.94 -15.22
N VAL A 700 -56.22 -12.92 -15.76
CA VAL A 700 -57.57 -12.60 -15.37
C VAL A 700 -58.44 -13.78 -15.71
N HIS A 701 -58.85 -14.54 -14.72
CA HIS A 701 -59.93 -15.51 -14.82
C HIS A 701 -61.22 -14.71 -14.94
N ASP A 702 -61.64 -14.47 -16.19
CA ASP A 702 -63.02 -14.14 -16.54
C ASP A 702 -63.91 -15.36 -16.28
N GLY A 703 -64.50 -15.40 -15.13
CA GLY A 703 -65.58 -16.36 -14.74
C GLY A 703 -66.92 -15.66 -14.87
N ALA A 704 -67.39 -15.55 -16.08
CA ALA A 704 -68.80 -15.30 -16.34
C ALA A 704 -69.60 -16.54 -15.98
N GLN A 705 -70.63 -16.36 -15.17
CA GLN A 705 -71.91 -17.07 -15.11
C GLN A 705 -72.71 -16.40 -14.01
N GLY A 706 -73.85 -15.84 -14.21
CA GLY A 706 -74.97 -16.27 -15.07
C GLY A 706 -76.04 -16.84 -14.20
N ALA A 707 -77.15 -16.13 -14.24
CA ALA A 707 -78.51 -16.60 -14.01
C ALA A 707 -79.06 -16.69 -12.58
N GLY A 708 -80.08 -15.97 -12.36
CA GLY A 708 -81.37 -16.52 -12.02
C GLY A 708 -81.90 -16.22 -10.60
N GLY A 709 -82.97 -15.46 -10.52
CA GLY A 709 -83.88 -15.36 -9.41
C GLY A 709 -84.24 -13.95 -9.01
#